data_76be5d35fbae7afab2477dc17b84278e
#
_entry.id   76be5d35fbae7afab2477dc17b84278e
#
_cell.length_a   1.000
_cell.length_b   1.000
_cell.length_c   1.000
_cell.angle_alpha   90.00
_cell.angle_beta   90.00
_cell.angle_gamma   90.00
#
_symmetry.space_group_name_H-M   'P 1'
#
loop_
_entity.id
_entity.type
_entity.pdbx_description
1 polymer ?
#
loop_
_entity_poly.entity_id
_entity_poly.type
_entity_poly.pdbx_seq_one_letter_code
_entity_poly.pdbx_strand_id
1 'polypeptide(L)'
;MKNKIIYTLLILLSVTKFSKASDGYDLWLGYHKINNVSINSNYKKIFSSIYIKDDQKNATIKVIKKELTLASKLMIDAAPLFTTDSNNASILFRIEEQSKDINEEGYGIKAWTKNNKNGVVVYAKNEVGLLYGCFALLRAMQMQEDLKTIHSISSPKLKIRMLNHWDNINRTIERGYAGNSIFNWHTLPDYIDKRYIDYARANASIGINGTVVTNVNANALFLTPAYLLKVKALADAFRPFGIKIYLTARFSAPIEIGNLKTADPLDSSVIKWWADKAKEIYDLIPDFGGFLVKANSEGQPGPQNYNRTHADGANMMAAAVAPFKGIVIWRAFVYSNETPEDRVKQAYNEFKPLDGKFSKNVLVQIKNGPLDFQPREPFHPLFGAMPNTPEVLEFQITQEYLGQSTHLVYEAPMFKEILESNINATQKVVDVLEHSNNELTGISGVANIGSDINWCGHPIGQANWYAFGRLAWNPHLNANEIAKEWIQQTWSHDKQAIDTIQQIMMSSYENMVKYMTPLGLHHIMGNGHHYGPMPWGNTLNREDWNPVYYHKSDAYGVGFNRSISGSNAIAQYDPFVQNKYKDSSTCDEKFLLWFHHISWKHKMKNGNQFWDELCYQYNEGVNGVRQMQKQWQSISMHIDEDQHHQVKQLLQVQLNDAIWWRDACLQYFQTFSKLPLPKGYPLPAHDLKYYQSLNFPFAPGNGK
;
A
#
# COMPACT_ATOMS: atom_id res chain seq x y z
N MET A 1 19.67 25.56 58.24
CA MET A 1 19.05 25.92 56.96
C MET A 1 19.65 25.24 55.75
N LYS A 2 20.95 24.92 55.70
CA LYS A 2 21.61 24.25 54.52
C LYS A 2 21.14 22.79 54.25
N ASN A 3 20.76 22.03 55.25
CA ASN A 3 20.34 20.63 55.07
C ASN A 3 18.90 20.43 54.55
N LYS A 4 18.01 21.40 54.69
CA LYS A 4 16.64 21.30 54.14
C LYS A 4 16.57 21.60 52.64
N ILE A 5 17.50 22.40 52.12
CA ILE A 5 17.57 22.72 50.69
C ILE A 5 18.05 21.52 49.87
N ILE A 6 18.97 20.71 50.42
CA ILE A 6 19.49 19.51 49.74
C ILE A 6 18.42 18.43 49.61
N TYR A 7 17.56 18.22 50.59
CA TYR A 7 16.45 17.25 50.50
C TYR A 7 15.35 17.69 49.53
N THR A 8 15.07 18.97 49.42
CA THR A 8 14.10 19.48 48.46
C THR A 8 14.64 19.38 46.99
N LEU A 9 15.93 19.58 46.79
CA LEU A 9 16.54 19.38 45.45
C LEU A 9 16.60 17.90 45.04
N LEU A 10 16.82 16.97 45.98
CA LEU A 10 16.82 15.54 45.75
C LEU A 10 15.43 14.96 45.43
N ILE A 11 14.37 15.56 45.97
CA ILE A 11 12.99 15.16 45.67
C ILE A 11 12.54 15.71 44.34
N LEU A 12 13.03 16.85 43.86
CA LEU A 12 12.74 17.38 42.52
C LEU A 12 13.48 16.63 41.40
N LEU A 13 14.58 15.93 41.71
CA LEU A 13 15.33 15.13 40.74
C LEU A 13 14.80 13.69 40.56
N SER A 14 13.83 13.28 41.37
CA SER A 14 13.32 11.89 41.35
C SER A 14 12.01 11.68 40.56
N VAL A 15 11.49 12.68 39.83
CA VAL A 15 10.17 12.59 39.15
C VAL A 15 10.23 12.93 37.65
N THR A 16 11.37 12.98 37.04
CA THR A 16 11.39 12.97 35.57
C THR A 16 11.73 11.58 35.06
N LYS A 17 10.77 10.65 35.12
CA LYS A 17 10.68 9.61 34.11
C LYS A 17 10.34 10.31 32.80
N PHE A 18 11.33 10.69 32.02
CA PHE A 18 11.11 11.00 30.62
C PHE A 18 10.51 9.74 29.98
N SER A 19 9.21 9.71 29.86
CA SER A 19 8.58 8.85 28.85
C SER A 19 9.13 9.38 27.53
N LYS A 20 10.03 8.63 26.91
CA LYS A 20 10.52 8.99 25.59
C LYS A 20 9.33 8.94 24.66
N ALA A 21 8.95 10.07 24.07
CA ALA A 21 7.93 10.12 23.05
C ALA A 21 8.23 9.08 21.97
N SER A 22 7.23 8.37 21.49
CA SER A 22 7.40 7.44 20.37
C SER A 22 7.72 8.25 19.12
N ASP A 23 8.89 8.02 18.53
CA ASP A 23 9.30 8.64 17.27
C ASP A 23 8.70 7.93 16.03
N GLY A 24 7.86 6.92 16.24
CA GLY A 24 7.23 6.12 15.20
C GLY A 24 8.10 5.02 14.60
N TYR A 25 9.37 4.90 15.02
CA TYR A 25 10.29 3.89 14.47
C TYR A 25 9.81 2.45 14.67
N ASP A 26 9.24 2.15 15.83
CA ASP A 26 8.82 0.80 16.19
C ASP A 26 7.50 0.39 15.54
N LEU A 27 6.87 1.28 14.75
CA LEU A 27 5.61 1.03 14.06
C LEU A 27 4.51 0.55 15.04
N TRP A 28 3.69 -0.41 14.64
CA TRP A 28 2.69 -1.08 15.49
C TRP A 28 3.29 -2.23 16.33
N LEU A 29 4.61 -2.34 16.38
CA LEU A 29 5.35 -3.33 17.15
C LEU A 29 6.14 -2.69 18.32
N GLY A 30 5.70 -1.50 18.75
CA GLY A 30 6.25 -0.80 19.92
C GLY A 30 5.90 -1.45 21.26
N TYR A 31 4.89 -2.32 21.26
CA TYR A 31 4.47 -3.08 22.45
C TYR A 31 4.30 -2.22 23.71
N HIS A 32 3.43 -1.21 23.61
CA HIS A 32 3.18 -0.28 24.70
C HIS A 32 2.77 -0.99 26.00
N LYS A 33 3.25 -0.46 27.12
CA LYS A 33 2.99 -1.01 28.45
C LYS A 33 1.49 -1.07 28.75
N ILE A 34 1.02 -2.23 29.21
CA ILE A 34 -0.37 -2.44 29.63
C ILE A 34 -0.54 -1.96 31.05
N ASN A 35 -1.21 -0.81 31.20
CA ASN A 35 -1.42 -0.16 32.50
C ASN A 35 -2.61 -0.73 33.28
N ASN A 36 -3.54 -1.45 32.63
CA ASN A 36 -4.64 -2.12 33.33
C ASN A 36 -4.09 -3.27 34.17
N VAL A 37 -4.16 -3.09 35.50
CA VAL A 37 -3.56 -4.03 36.49
C VAL A 37 -4.13 -5.44 36.38
N SER A 38 -5.44 -5.57 36.15
CA SER A 38 -6.10 -6.88 36.02
C SER A 38 -5.63 -7.63 34.76
N ILE A 39 -5.64 -6.95 33.63
CA ILE A 39 -5.18 -7.52 32.34
C ILE A 39 -3.70 -7.86 32.43
N ASN A 40 -2.86 -6.95 32.90
CA ASN A 40 -1.43 -7.16 33.07
C ASN A 40 -1.14 -8.41 33.96
N SER A 41 -1.80 -8.54 35.11
CA SER A 41 -1.64 -9.69 36.00
C SER A 41 -2.08 -11.01 35.33
N ASN A 42 -3.17 -10.99 34.57
CA ASN A 42 -3.63 -12.17 33.82
C ASN A 42 -2.61 -12.59 32.76
N TYR A 43 -2.09 -11.63 32.00
CA TYR A 43 -1.11 -11.90 30.96
C TYR A 43 0.23 -12.40 31.55
N LYS A 44 0.69 -11.85 32.68
CA LYS A 44 1.86 -12.36 33.40
C LYS A 44 1.74 -13.85 33.78
N LYS A 45 0.54 -14.27 34.21
CA LYS A 45 0.28 -15.68 34.53
C LYS A 45 0.34 -16.56 33.29
N ILE A 46 -0.28 -16.13 32.17
CA ILE A 46 -0.31 -16.87 30.92
C ILE A 46 1.09 -16.91 30.26
N PHE A 47 1.85 -15.82 30.34
CA PHE A 47 3.21 -15.71 29.77
C PHE A 47 4.31 -16.26 30.70
N SER A 48 3.95 -16.87 31.82
CA SER A 48 4.95 -17.39 32.79
C SER A 48 5.80 -18.52 32.24
N SER A 49 5.24 -19.40 31.41
CA SER A 49 5.98 -20.51 30.80
C SER A 49 5.52 -20.79 29.38
N ILE A 50 6.47 -20.89 28.46
CA ILE A 50 6.20 -21.07 27.03
C ILE A 50 6.95 -22.32 26.53
N TYR A 51 6.22 -23.20 25.89
CA TYR A 51 6.79 -24.33 25.17
C TYR A 51 6.77 -24.06 23.67
N ILE A 52 7.92 -24.19 23.05
CA ILE A 52 8.10 -24.26 21.59
C ILE A 52 9.03 -25.44 21.36
N LYS A 53 8.64 -26.40 20.51
CA LYS A 53 9.54 -27.50 20.16
C LYS A 53 10.85 -26.93 19.63
N ASP A 54 11.93 -27.18 20.36
CA ASP A 54 13.23 -26.54 20.09
C ASP A 54 13.93 -27.25 18.94
N ASP A 55 13.88 -26.68 17.75
CA ASP A 55 14.89 -26.90 16.75
C ASP A 55 15.88 -25.72 16.83
N GLN A 56 16.98 -25.90 17.56
CA GLN A 56 18.02 -24.87 17.75
C GLN A 56 18.61 -24.33 16.42
N LYS A 57 18.38 -25.03 15.32
CA LYS A 57 18.83 -24.63 13.97
C LYS A 57 17.82 -23.76 13.24
N ASN A 58 16.53 -23.85 13.60
CA ASN A 58 15.47 -23.13 12.87
C ASN A 58 15.49 -21.61 13.18
N ALA A 59 15.77 -20.80 12.16
CA ALA A 59 15.90 -19.35 12.29
C ALA A 59 14.56 -18.66 12.62
N THR A 60 13.43 -19.17 12.10
CA THR A 60 12.09 -18.63 12.36
C THR A 60 11.68 -18.88 13.83
N ILE A 61 11.98 -20.03 14.38
CA ILE A 61 11.76 -20.30 15.81
C ILE A 61 12.57 -19.36 16.71
N LYS A 62 13.81 -19.02 16.31
CA LYS A 62 14.60 -18.02 17.03
C LYS A 62 13.95 -16.64 16.99
N VAL A 63 13.38 -16.24 15.83
CA VAL A 63 12.62 -14.99 15.70
C VAL A 63 11.42 -15.00 16.65
N ILE A 64 10.61 -16.08 16.67
CA ILE A 64 9.45 -16.21 17.57
C ILE A 64 9.87 -16.02 19.03
N LYS A 65 10.92 -16.73 19.49
CA LYS A 65 11.41 -16.62 20.87
C LYS A 65 11.86 -15.20 21.22
N LYS A 66 12.58 -14.55 20.30
CA LYS A 66 13.04 -13.15 20.46
C LYS A 66 11.85 -12.19 20.56
N GLU A 67 10.86 -12.36 19.70
CA GLU A 67 9.65 -11.51 19.65
C GLU A 67 8.82 -11.64 20.92
N LEU A 68 8.56 -12.88 21.38
CA LEU A 68 7.86 -13.13 22.65
C LEU A 68 8.58 -12.54 23.85
N THR A 69 9.90 -12.62 23.87
CA THR A 69 10.72 -12.04 24.95
C THR A 69 10.64 -10.52 24.95
N LEU A 70 10.77 -9.89 23.78
CA LEU A 70 10.68 -8.44 23.64
C LEU A 70 9.29 -7.92 24.05
N ALA A 71 8.23 -8.52 23.48
CA ALA A 71 6.87 -8.10 23.71
C ALA A 71 6.45 -8.25 25.19
N SER A 72 6.75 -9.38 25.83
CA SER A 72 6.41 -9.57 27.24
C SER A 72 7.19 -8.62 28.15
N LYS A 73 8.45 -8.33 27.86
CA LYS A 73 9.22 -7.35 28.60
C LYS A 73 8.61 -5.94 28.52
N LEU A 74 8.22 -5.52 27.31
CA LEU A 74 7.69 -4.18 27.08
C LEU A 74 6.25 -4.04 27.57
N MET A 75 5.35 -4.97 27.23
CA MET A 75 3.92 -4.87 27.54
C MET A 75 3.62 -5.14 29.02
N ILE A 76 4.22 -6.17 29.60
CA ILE A 76 3.82 -6.68 30.93
C ILE A 76 4.96 -6.69 31.95
N ASP A 77 6.14 -6.18 31.62
CA ASP A 77 7.31 -6.15 32.50
C ASP A 77 7.64 -7.55 33.09
N ALA A 78 7.72 -8.55 32.23
CA ALA A 78 8.00 -9.93 32.59
C ALA A 78 8.88 -10.60 31.51
N ALA A 79 9.73 -11.51 31.93
CA ALA A 79 10.50 -12.37 31.03
C ALA A 79 9.83 -13.76 30.98
N PRO A 80 9.49 -14.30 29.81
CA PRO A 80 8.90 -15.62 29.70
C PRO A 80 9.98 -16.70 29.99
N LEU A 81 9.59 -17.77 30.68
CA LEU A 81 10.42 -18.95 30.84
C LEU A 81 10.13 -19.90 29.67
N PHE A 82 11.11 -20.16 28.83
CA PHE A 82 11.02 -21.22 27.83
C PHE A 82 11.29 -22.57 28.46
N THR A 83 10.30 -23.46 28.45
CA THR A 83 10.38 -24.81 29.04
C THR A 83 10.48 -25.86 27.95
N THR A 84 11.14 -27.01 28.30
CA THR A 84 11.17 -28.20 27.45
C THR A 84 9.99 -29.14 27.72
N ASP A 85 9.25 -28.92 28.82
CA ASP A 85 8.08 -29.73 29.19
C ASP A 85 6.77 -29.05 28.78
N SER A 86 6.13 -29.60 27.76
CA SER A 86 4.85 -29.09 27.24
C SER A 86 3.68 -29.20 28.25
N ASN A 87 3.78 -30.10 29.27
CA ASN A 87 2.71 -30.26 30.26
C ASN A 87 2.70 -29.13 31.29
N ASN A 88 3.84 -28.47 31.49
CA ASN A 88 4.00 -27.36 32.43
C ASN A 88 3.94 -26.00 31.77
N ALA A 89 3.79 -25.92 30.45
CA ALA A 89 3.69 -24.69 29.72
C ALA A 89 2.27 -24.12 29.77
N SER A 90 2.16 -22.80 29.93
CA SER A 90 0.91 -22.05 29.79
C SER A 90 0.68 -21.57 28.36
N ILE A 91 1.73 -21.37 27.56
CA ILE A 91 1.61 -21.14 26.12
C ILE A 91 2.33 -22.29 25.38
N LEU A 92 1.63 -22.84 24.39
CA LEU A 92 2.12 -23.94 23.57
C LEU A 92 2.18 -23.51 22.11
N PHE A 93 3.36 -23.54 21.49
CA PHE A 93 3.52 -23.43 20.04
C PHE A 93 3.72 -24.83 19.45
N ARG A 94 2.85 -25.22 18.51
CA ARG A 94 2.81 -26.58 17.95
C ARG A 94 2.76 -26.57 16.43
N ILE A 95 3.58 -27.40 15.79
CA ILE A 95 3.43 -27.76 14.38
C ILE A 95 2.39 -28.88 14.30
N GLU A 96 1.32 -28.65 13.53
CA GLU A 96 0.23 -29.58 13.25
C GLU A 96 0.06 -29.71 11.73
N GLU A 97 0.98 -30.41 11.08
CA GLU A 97 1.08 -30.52 9.61
C GLU A 97 -0.22 -31.01 8.96
N GLN A 98 -0.97 -31.86 9.62
CA GLN A 98 -2.23 -32.46 9.13
C GLN A 98 -3.49 -31.65 9.49
N SER A 99 -3.35 -30.47 10.07
CA SER A 99 -4.51 -29.63 10.41
C SER A 99 -5.31 -29.29 9.15
N LYS A 100 -6.63 -29.51 9.22
CA LYS A 100 -7.57 -29.22 8.11
C LYS A 100 -8.17 -27.83 8.20
N ASP A 101 -8.05 -27.19 9.37
CA ASP A 101 -8.68 -25.90 9.66
C ASP A 101 -7.94 -24.71 9.01
N ILE A 102 -6.67 -24.92 8.64
CA ILE A 102 -5.75 -23.89 8.18
C ILE A 102 -5.02 -24.34 6.90
N ASN A 103 -4.66 -23.37 6.05
CA ASN A 103 -3.78 -23.62 4.91
C ASN A 103 -2.29 -23.59 5.32
N GLU A 104 -1.37 -23.68 4.34
CA GLU A 104 0.08 -23.79 4.61
C GLU A 104 0.66 -22.62 5.42
N GLU A 105 0.17 -21.39 5.23
CA GLU A 105 0.62 -20.21 5.97
C GLU A 105 -0.34 -19.80 7.09
N GLY A 106 -1.43 -20.58 7.30
CA GLY A 106 -2.44 -20.31 8.32
C GLY A 106 -1.98 -20.65 9.73
N TYR A 107 -2.72 -20.14 10.69
CA TYR A 107 -2.53 -20.43 12.12
C TYR A 107 -3.88 -20.56 12.85
N GLY A 108 -3.85 -21.25 13.99
CA GLY A 108 -4.93 -21.25 14.97
C GLY A 108 -4.41 -20.84 16.35
N ILE A 109 -5.24 -20.09 17.07
CA ILE A 109 -5.00 -19.69 18.47
C ILE A 109 -6.23 -20.11 19.26
N LYS A 110 -6.04 -20.93 20.31
CA LYS A 110 -7.14 -21.43 21.15
C LYS A 110 -6.76 -21.36 22.63
N ALA A 111 -7.66 -20.82 23.44
CA ALA A 111 -7.55 -20.94 24.89
C ALA A 111 -7.79 -22.37 25.33
N TRP A 112 -7.15 -22.80 26.42
CA TRP A 112 -7.42 -24.05 27.07
C TRP A 112 -7.47 -23.87 28.58
N THR A 113 -8.25 -24.75 29.25
CA THR A 113 -8.32 -24.83 30.70
C THR A 113 -8.14 -26.29 31.11
N LYS A 114 -7.18 -26.57 31.98
CA LYS A 114 -6.90 -27.92 32.51
C LYS A 114 -6.42 -27.80 33.96
N ASN A 115 -7.03 -28.57 34.90
CA ASN A 115 -6.64 -28.56 36.30
C ASN A 115 -6.54 -27.17 36.93
N ASN A 116 -7.53 -26.32 36.73
CA ASN A 116 -7.58 -24.89 37.15
C ASN A 116 -6.44 -23.99 36.61
N LYS A 117 -5.68 -24.47 35.62
CA LYS A 117 -4.73 -23.64 34.86
C LYS A 117 -5.34 -23.23 33.54
N ASN A 118 -5.17 -21.98 33.17
CA ASN A 118 -5.54 -21.46 31.86
C ASN A 118 -4.29 -21.25 31.02
N GLY A 119 -4.41 -21.47 29.72
CA GLY A 119 -3.32 -21.23 28.79
C GLY A 119 -3.81 -21.03 27.38
N VAL A 120 -2.88 -20.89 26.46
CA VAL A 120 -3.13 -20.67 25.03
C VAL A 120 -2.29 -21.67 24.22
N VAL A 121 -2.89 -22.24 23.19
CA VAL A 121 -2.15 -22.97 22.14
C VAL A 121 -2.18 -22.16 20.86
N VAL A 122 -1.01 -21.99 20.26
CA VAL A 122 -0.82 -21.47 18.90
C VAL A 122 -0.35 -22.65 18.05
N TYR A 123 -1.06 -22.94 16.97
CA TYR A 123 -0.70 -24.05 16.09
C TYR A 123 -0.69 -23.60 14.63
N ALA A 124 0.16 -24.24 13.83
CA ALA A 124 0.28 -24.01 12.39
C ALA A 124 0.85 -25.25 11.71
N LYS A 125 0.83 -25.31 10.38
CA LYS A 125 1.43 -26.43 9.63
C LYS A 125 2.95 -26.38 9.55
N ASN A 126 3.53 -25.18 9.71
CA ASN A 126 4.96 -24.94 9.63
C ASN A 126 5.38 -23.74 10.50
N GLU A 127 6.67 -23.45 10.54
CA GLU A 127 7.23 -22.41 11.41
C GLU A 127 6.83 -21.00 10.99
N VAL A 128 6.62 -20.74 9.68
CA VAL A 128 6.17 -19.42 9.18
C VAL A 128 4.73 -19.16 9.63
N GLY A 129 3.86 -20.16 9.56
CA GLY A 129 2.51 -20.07 10.11
C GLY A 129 2.53 -19.85 11.63
N LEU A 130 3.45 -20.49 12.37
CA LEU A 130 3.64 -20.22 13.81
C LEU A 130 4.10 -18.79 14.07
N LEU A 131 4.95 -18.22 13.23
CA LEU A 131 5.37 -16.81 13.32
C LEU A 131 4.18 -15.86 13.14
N TYR A 132 3.33 -16.10 12.14
CA TYR A 132 2.11 -15.32 11.95
C TYR A 132 1.14 -15.46 13.13
N GLY A 133 1.00 -16.67 13.68
CA GLY A 133 0.24 -16.93 14.90
C GLY A 133 0.82 -16.23 16.12
N CYS A 134 2.14 -16.17 16.25
CA CYS A 134 2.83 -15.39 17.28
C CYS A 134 2.46 -13.92 17.22
N PHE A 135 2.61 -13.28 16.04
CA PHE A 135 2.23 -11.88 15.88
C PHE A 135 0.74 -11.64 16.12
N ALA A 136 -0.12 -12.57 15.72
CA ALA A 136 -1.56 -12.48 15.99
C ALA A 136 -1.87 -12.54 17.51
N LEU A 137 -1.20 -13.43 18.26
CA LEU A 137 -1.32 -13.48 19.73
C LEU A 137 -0.85 -12.17 20.38
N LEU A 138 0.29 -11.63 19.92
CA LEU A 138 0.83 -10.38 20.44
C LEU A 138 -0.04 -9.17 20.08
N ARG A 139 -0.67 -9.17 18.91
CA ARG A 139 -1.68 -8.18 18.53
C ARG A 139 -2.90 -8.24 19.45
N ALA A 140 -3.45 -9.43 19.71
CA ALA A 140 -4.55 -9.62 20.66
C ALA A 140 -4.19 -9.07 22.06
N MET A 141 -2.95 -9.27 22.52
CA MET A 141 -2.47 -8.66 23.76
C MET A 141 -2.42 -7.14 23.71
N GLN A 142 -1.90 -6.57 22.62
CA GLN A 142 -1.88 -5.11 22.43
C GLN A 142 -3.30 -4.54 22.39
N MET A 143 -4.26 -5.29 21.83
CA MET A 143 -5.70 -4.97 21.85
C MET A 143 -6.36 -5.18 23.22
N GLN A 144 -5.62 -5.72 24.21
CA GLN A 144 -6.09 -6.04 25.55
C GLN A 144 -7.27 -7.05 25.58
N GLU A 145 -7.27 -8.01 24.63
CA GLU A 145 -8.27 -9.07 24.55
C GLU A 145 -8.15 -10.08 25.70
N ASP A 146 -9.26 -10.71 26.09
CA ASP A 146 -9.22 -11.77 27.11
C ASP A 146 -8.66 -13.08 26.53
N LEU A 147 -7.41 -13.37 26.85
CA LEU A 147 -6.74 -14.59 26.39
C LEU A 147 -7.33 -15.88 26.96
N LYS A 148 -8.21 -15.83 27.97
CA LYS A 148 -8.89 -17.03 28.52
C LYS A 148 -10.00 -17.55 27.60
N THR A 149 -10.47 -16.69 26.70
CA THR A 149 -11.56 -17.01 25.76
C THR A 149 -11.10 -16.91 24.30
N ILE A 150 -9.82 -16.62 24.07
CA ILE A 150 -9.31 -16.42 22.71
C ILE A 150 -9.54 -17.66 21.85
N HIS A 151 -10.15 -17.44 20.68
CA HIS A 151 -10.34 -18.44 19.65
C HIS A 151 -10.22 -17.76 18.30
N SER A 152 -9.15 -18.03 17.58
CA SER A 152 -8.91 -17.44 16.25
C SER A 152 -8.34 -18.52 15.34
N ILE A 153 -8.96 -18.71 14.17
CA ILE A 153 -8.46 -19.56 13.09
C ILE A 153 -8.35 -18.66 11.88
N SER A 154 -7.16 -18.54 11.32
CA SER A 154 -6.90 -17.59 10.24
C SER A 154 -5.93 -18.18 9.23
N SER A 155 -6.28 -18.01 7.95
CA SER A 155 -5.45 -18.38 6.81
C SER A 155 -5.49 -17.28 5.78
N PRO A 156 -4.36 -16.95 5.12
CA PRO A 156 -4.36 -15.95 4.07
C PRO A 156 -5.23 -16.39 2.91
N LYS A 157 -6.04 -15.47 2.39
CA LYS A 157 -6.89 -15.70 1.23
C LYS A 157 -6.12 -15.62 -0.08
N LEU A 158 -5.09 -14.78 -0.12
CA LEU A 158 -4.23 -14.58 -1.27
C LEU A 158 -2.84 -15.19 -1.01
N LYS A 159 -2.31 -15.93 -2.00
CA LYS A 159 -1.02 -16.62 -1.86
C LYS A 159 0.17 -15.65 -1.93
N ILE A 160 0.09 -14.65 -2.80
CA ILE A 160 1.13 -13.64 -3.00
C ILE A 160 0.66 -12.32 -2.40
N ARG A 161 1.40 -11.84 -1.42
CA ARG A 161 1.10 -10.60 -0.68
C ARG A 161 2.39 -9.83 -0.59
N MET A 162 2.59 -8.86 -1.52
CA MET A 162 3.91 -8.26 -1.68
C MET A 162 3.91 -6.74 -1.66
N LEU A 163 5.07 -6.20 -1.33
CA LEU A 163 5.39 -4.80 -1.54
C LEU A 163 6.29 -4.63 -2.76
N ASN A 164 5.97 -3.65 -3.59
CA ASN A 164 6.79 -3.22 -4.70
C ASN A 164 7.52 -1.93 -4.32
N HIS A 165 8.82 -1.99 -4.15
CA HIS A 165 9.64 -0.80 -3.96
C HIS A 165 10.01 -0.19 -5.32
N TRP A 166 9.89 1.12 -5.44
CA TRP A 166 10.40 1.85 -6.60
C TRP A 166 11.77 2.47 -6.28
N ASP A 167 12.61 1.66 -5.67
CA ASP A 167 13.92 2.03 -5.15
C ASP A 167 15.00 1.87 -6.22
N ASN A 168 15.82 2.91 -6.38
CA ASN A 168 16.89 2.96 -7.36
C ASN A 168 18.24 2.53 -6.78
N ILE A 169 19.17 2.18 -7.67
CA ILE A 169 20.52 1.74 -7.32
C ILE A 169 21.32 2.80 -6.53
N ASN A 170 21.01 4.07 -6.71
CA ASN A 170 21.62 5.21 -6.02
C ASN A 170 20.89 5.62 -4.74
N ARG A 171 19.93 4.80 -4.27
CA ARG A 171 19.07 5.01 -3.09
C ARG A 171 17.99 6.08 -3.23
N THR A 172 17.82 6.71 -4.38
CA THR A 172 16.61 7.49 -4.61
C THR A 172 15.41 6.55 -4.74
N ILE A 173 14.24 7.04 -4.39
CA ILE A 173 12.96 6.31 -4.55
C ILE A 173 12.12 7.11 -5.55
N GLU A 174 11.69 6.46 -6.63
CA GLU A 174 10.75 7.08 -7.54
C GLU A 174 9.39 7.22 -6.85
N ARG A 175 8.89 8.45 -6.76
CA ARG A 175 7.67 8.75 -6.00
C ARG A 175 7.74 8.34 -4.52
N GLY A 176 8.95 8.31 -3.94
CA GLY A 176 9.16 8.09 -2.52
C GLY A 176 9.14 9.39 -1.73
N TYR A 177 8.39 9.42 -0.63
CA TYR A 177 8.16 10.62 0.16
C TYR A 177 8.56 10.46 1.63
N ALA A 178 9.39 9.45 1.93
CA ALA A 178 9.82 9.10 3.28
C ALA A 178 11.36 9.02 3.42
N GLY A 179 12.05 9.88 2.71
CA GLY A 179 13.52 9.91 2.68
C GLY A 179 14.10 8.99 1.60
N ASN A 180 15.33 8.54 1.79
CA ASN A 180 16.02 7.65 0.87
C ASN A 180 15.57 6.19 1.04
N SER A 181 15.88 5.35 0.03
CA SER A 181 15.72 3.89 0.14
C SER A 181 16.37 3.35 1.41
N ILE A 182 15.66 2.46 2.08
CA ILE A 182 16.25 1.70 3.20
C ILE A 182 17.34 0.74 2.71
N PHE A 183 17.28 0.29 1.45
CA PHE A 183 18.25 -0.64 0.87
C PHE A 183 19.52 0.09 0.46
N ASN A 184 20.59 -0.05 1.25
CA ASN A 184 21.86 0.59 0.98
C ASN A 184 22.78 -0.32 0.16
N TRP A 185 22.68 -0.22 -1.15
CA TRP A 185 23.45 -1.00 -2.11
C TRP A 185 24.99 -0.76 -2.03
N HIS A 186 25.42 0.32 -1.37
CA HIS A 186 26.84 0.63 -1.21
C HIS A 186 27.47 -0.16 -0.05
N THR A 187 26.72 -0.42 1.03
CA THR A 187 27.20 -1.14 2.22
C THR A 187 26.92 -2.63 2.20
N LEU A 188 25.95 -3.08 1.40
CA LEU A 188 25.68 -4.49 1.16
C LEU A 188 26.79 -5.09 0.28
N PRO A 189 27.17 -6.38 0.48
CA PRO A 189 26.62 -7.34 1.45
C PRO A 189 27.28 -7.29 2.83
N ASP A 190 28.30 -6.46 3.04
CA ASP A 190 29.21 -6.50 4.21
C ASP A 190 28.54 -5.99 5.49
N TYR A 191 27.54 -5.11 5.37
CA TYR A 191 26.80 -4.57 6.49
C TYR A 191 25.29 -4.78 6.35
N ILE A 192 24.71 -5.53 7.30
CA ILE A 192 23.26 -5.74 7.40
C ILE A 192 22.70 -4.76 8.42
N ASP A 193 22.06 -3.71 7.91
CA ASP A 193 21.42 -2.71 8.76
C ASP A 193 20.29 -3.34 9.57
N LYS A 194 20.18 -2.96 10.86
CA LYS A 194 19.07 -3.37 11.73
C LYS A 194 17.70 -3.08 11.09
N ARG A 195 17.60 -2.00 10.32
CA ARG A 195 16.38 -1.59 9.63
C ARG A 195 15.85 -2.65 8.65
N TYR A 196 16.72 -3.47 8.04
CA TYR A 196 16.28 -4.60 7.20
C TYR A 196 15.54 -5.66 8.00
N ILE A 197 16.05 -5.96 9.20
CA ILE A 197 15.40 -6.92 10.11
C ILE A 197 14.06 -6.36 10.62
N ASP A 198 14.05 -5.08 11.01
CA ASP A 198 12.83 -4.42 11.50
C ASP A 198 11.76 -4.30 10.39
N TYR A 199 12.17 -4.04 9.14
CA TYR A 199 11.30 -4.10 7.97
C TYR A 199 10.68 -5.49 7.77
N ALA A 200 11.51 -6.54 7.80
CA ALA A 200 11.01 -7.92 7.64
C ALA A 200 10.07 -8.31 8.81
N ARG A 201 10.40 -7.90 10.02
CA ARG A 201 9.56 -8.09 11.22
C ARG A 201 8.19 -7.42 11.07
N ALA A 202 8.17 -6.16 10.63
CA ALA A 202 6.94 -5.41 10.39
C ALA A 202 6.07 -6.09 9.33
N ASN A 203 6.64 -6.46 8.19
CA ASN A 203 5.92 -7.13 7.11
C ASN A 203 5.34 -8.49 7.54
N ALA A 204 6.13 -9.31 8.22
CA ALA A 204 5.64 -10.60 8.72
C ALA A 204 4.46 -10.44 9.70
N SER A 205 4.47 -9.39 10.54
CA SER A 205 3.40 -9.13 11.52
C SER A 205 2.03 -8.82 10.90
N ILE A 206 2.01 -8.39 9.66
CA ILE A 206 0.79 -8.09 8.88
C ILE A 206 0.56 -9.07 7.73
N GLY A 207 1.39 -10.13 7.64
CA GLY A 207 1.20 -11.23 6.70
C GLY A 207 1.74 -11.00 5.28
N ILE A 208 2.59 -10.01 5.05
CA ILE A 208 3.34 -9.83 3.79
C ILE A 208 4.38 -10.94 3.67
N ASN A 209 4.43 -11.61 2.51
CA ASN A 209 5.33 -12.73 2.25
C ASN A 209 6.27 -12.53 1.05
N GLY A 210 6.25 -11.36 0.42
CA GLY A 210 7.12 -11.04 -0.70
C GLY A 210 7.48 -9.57 -0.78
N THR A 211 8.64 -9.26 -1.36
CA THR A 211 9.05 -7.88 -1.64
C THR A 211 9.88 -7.81 -2.92
N VAL A 212 9.54 -6.87 -3.79
CA VAL A 212 10.38 -6.45 -4.91
C VAL A 212 11.23 -5.28 -4.42
N VAL A 213 12.55 -5.48 -4.34
CA VAL A 213 13.48 -4.51 -3.73
C VAL A 213 14.06 -3.49 -4.70
N THR A 214 13.56 -3.47 -5.93
CA THR A 214 14.08 -2.63 -7.03
C THR A 214 12.95 -1.96 -7.80
N ASN A 215 13.24 -0.77 -8.33
CA ASN A 215 12.30 0.03 -9.12
C ASN A 215 11.74 -0.76 -10.32
N VAL A 216 10.47 -0.54 -10.65
CA VAL A 216 9.83 -1.09 -11.87
C VAL A 216 10.50 -0.62 -13.15
N ASN A 217 11.13 0.57 -13.15
CA ASN A 217 12.05 1.04 -14.19
C ASN A 217 13.44 0.41 -14.01
N ALA A 218 13.50 -0.90 -14.17
CA ALA A 218 14.62 -1.74 -13.78
C ALA A 218 15.98 -1.30 -14.36
N ASN A 219 17.04 -1.48 -13.55
CA ASN A 219 18.42 -1.35 -13.98
C ASN A 219 19.04 -2.74 -14.15
N ALA A 220 19.61 -3.04 -15.31
CA ALA A 220 20.20 -4.36 -15.61
C ALA A 220 21.34 -4.74 -14.64
N LEU A 221 22.04 -3.77 -14.04
CA LEU A 221 23.14 -4.01 -13.10
C LEU A 221 22.72 -4.86 -11.89
N PHE A 222 21.43 -4.81 -11.48
CA PHE A 222 20.95 -5.68 -10.39
C PHE A 222 21.09 -7.18 -10.69
N LEU A 223 21.19 -7.56 -11.95
CA LEU A 223 21.38 -8.95 -12.41
C LEU A 223 22.86 -9.33 -12.56
N THR A 224 23.81 -8.45 -12.25
CA THR A 224 25.25 -8.79 -12.26
C THR A 224 25.65 -9.56 -10.99
N PRO A 225 26.70 -10.41 -11.03
CA PRO A 225 27.14 -11.21 -9.89
C PRO A 225 27.39 -10.36 -8.63
N ALA A 226 27.98 -9.16 -8.79
CA ALA A 226 28.27 -8.26 -7.69
C ALA A 226 27.00 -7.78 -6.94
N TYR A 227 25.93 -7.46 -7.69
CA TYR A 227 24.67 -7.07 -7.09
C TYR A 227 23.86 -8.26 -6.58
N LEU A 228 23.95 -9.42 -7.23
CA LEU A 228 23.26 -10.64 -6.76
C LEU A 228 23.76 -11.08 -5.37
N LEU A 229 25.03 -10.87 -5.04
CA LEU A 229 25.54 -11.09 -3.68
C LEU A 229 24.90 -10.16 -2.65
N LYS A 230 24.62 -8.91 -3.03
CA LYS A 230 23.91 -7.93 -2.18
C LYS A 230 22.44 -8.32 -1.97
N VAL A 231 21.80 -8.76 -3.04
CA VAL A 231 20.41 -9.29 -3.01
C VAL A 231 20.34 -10.54 -2.13
N LYS A 232 21.33 -11.45 -2.23
CA LYS A 232 21.45 -12.63 -1.37
C LYS A 232 21.48 -12.26 0.12
N ALA A 233 22.27 -11.24 0.48
CA ALA A 233 22.38 -10.79 1.86
C ALA A 233 21.02 -10.29 2.42
N LEU A 234 20.23 -9.60 1.62
CA LEU A 234 18.86 -9.21 1.98
C LEU A 234 17.93 -10.44 2.05
N ALA A 235 18.03 -11.38 1.09
CA ALA A 235 17.22 -12.61 1.11
C ALA A 235 17.49 -13.44 2.38
N ASP A 236 18.75 -13.57 2.78
CA ASP A 236 19.14 -14.28 4.00
C ASP A 236 18.60 -13.58 5.28
N ALA A 237 18.54 -12.24 5.28
CA ALA A 237 17.96 -11.46 6.37
C ALA A 237 16.43 -11.60 6.46
N PHE A 238 15.73 -11.76 5.32
CA PHE A 238 14.27 -11.80 5.24
C PHE A 238 13.69 -13.22 5.39
N ARG A 239 14.44 -14.23 4.99
CA ARG A 239 14.00 -15.65 5.02
C ARG A 239 13.47 -16.11 6.38
N PRO A 240 14.08 -15.76 7.54
CA PRO A 240 13.55 -16.13 8.86
C PRO A 240 12.14 -15.61 9.15
N PHE A 241 11.70 -14.59 8.42
CA PHE A 241 10.39 -13.95 8.52
C PHE A 241 9.37 -14.46 7.48
N GLY A 242 9.76 -15.46 6.66
CA GLY A 242 8.91 -16.00 5.61
C GLY A 242 8.73 -15.09 4.38
N ILE A 243 9.62 -14.10 4.21
CA ILE A 243 9.53 -13.13 3.12
C ILE A 243 10.50 -13.49 2.02
N LYS A 244 9.99 -13.67 0.80
CA LYS A 244 10.77 -13.92 -0.41
C LYS A 244 11.16 -12.61 -1.09
N ILE A 245 12.35 -12.57 -1.66
CA ILE A 245 12.80 -11.46 -2.51
C ILE A 245 12.44 -11.74 -3.96
N TYR A 246 12.00 -10.68 -4.63
CA TYR A 246 11.80 -10.58 -6.06
C TYR A 246 12.65 -9.43 -6.61
N LEU A 247 12.99 -9.48 -7.88
CA LEU A 247 13.67 -8.39 -8.59
C LEU A 247 12.85 -7.94 -9.79
N THR A 248 12.89 -6.65 -10.07
CA THR A 248 12.43 -6.17 -11.37
C THR A 248 13.47 -6.52 -12.42
N ALA A 249 13.06 -7.24 -13.47
CA ALA A 249 13.93 -7.61 -14.57
C ALA A 249 13.86 -6.58 -15.69
N ARG A 250 15.02 -6.03 -16.09
CA ARG A 250 15.11 -5.21 -17.30
C ARG A 250 15.11 -6.10 -18.51
N PHE A 251 14.13 -5.92 -19.41
CA PHE A 251 13.92 -6.80 -20.57
C PHE A 251 15.12 -6.84 -21.50
N SER A 252 15.84 -5.72 -21.66
CA SER A 252 17.04 -5.60 -22.48
C SER A 252 18.35 -6.05 -21.79
N ALA A 253 18.30 -6.63 -20.59
CA ALA A 253 19.50 -7.08 -19.87
C ALA A 253 20.41 -8.01 -20.68
N PRO A 254 19.93 -8.92 -21.58
CA PRO A 254 20.80 -9.70 -22.47
C PRO A 254 21.73 -8.85 -23.33
N ILE A 255 21.27 -7.66 -23.75
CA ILE A 255 22.10 -6.71 -24.52
C ILE A 255 23.02 -5.94 -23.56
N GLU A 256 22.49 -5.38 -22.48
CA GLU A 256 23.20 -4.42 -21.63
C GLU A 256 24.33 -5.05 -20.82
N ILE A 257 24.15 -6.28 -20.36
CA ILE A 257 25.12 -7.00 -19.52
C ILE A 257 25.46 -8.40 -20.03
N GLY A 258 24.76 -8.90 -21.07
CA GLY A 258 24.97 -10.23 -21.64
C GLY A 258 25.75 -10.21 -22.93
N ASN A 259 26.11 -9.03 -23.47
CA ASN A 259 26.81 -8.85 -24.76
C ASN A 259 26.08 -9.46 -25.95
N LEU A 260 24.78 -9.71 -25.88
CA LEU A 260 23.98 -10.16 -27.02
C LEU A 260 23.58 -8.96 -27.91
N LYS A 261 23.31 -9.25 -29.19
CA LYS A 261 22.89 -8.23 -30.16
C LYS A 261 21.37 -7.93 -30.11
N THR A 262 20.62 -8.78 -29.46
CA THR A 262 19.16 -8.73 -29.42
C THR A 262 18.65 -9.12 -28.04
N ALA A 263 17.41 -8.74 -27.74
CA ALA A 263 16.63 -9.26 -26.63
C ALA A 263 15.28 -9.83 -27.12
N ASP A 264 15.20 -10.24 -28.42
CA ASP A 264 14.01 -10.92 -28.95
C ASP A 264 13.74 -12.19 -28.14
N PRO A 265 12.55 -12.31 -27.52
CA PRO A 265 12.22 -13.41 -26.61
C PRO A 265 12.16 -14.79 -27.33
N LEU A 266 12.14 -14.83 -28.65
CA LEU A 266 12.16 -16.06 -29.43
C LEU A 266 13.54 -16.40 -29.95
N ASP A 267 14.55 -15.56 -29.71
CA ASP A 267 15.95 -15.87 -30.07
C ASP A 267 16.55 -16.90 -29.10
N SER A 268 17.13 -17.95 -29.61
CA SER A 268 17.67 -19.05 -28.80
C SER A 268 18.79 -18.62 -27.85
N SER A 269 19.60 -17.63 -28.23
CA SER A 269 20.67 -17.10 -27.39
C SER A 269 20.13 -16.29 -26.24
N VAL A 270 19.02 -15.56 -26.45
CA VAL A 270 18.32 -14.80 -25.41
C VAL A 270 17.63 -15.75 -24.43
N ILE A 271 16.92 -16.76 -24.92
CA ILE A 271 16.30 -17.82 -24.10
C ILE A 271 17.35 -18.49 -23.21
N LYS A 272 18.50 -18.89 -23.82
CA LYS A 272 19.59 -19.49 -23.06
C LYS A 272 20.16 -18.53 -22.01
N TRP A 273 20.36 -17.27 -22.35
CA TRP A 273 20.89 -16.27 -21.42
C TRP A 273 20.01 -16.12 -20.18
N TRP A 274 18.68 -16.03 -20.37
CA TRP A 274 17.74 -15.94 -19.23
C TRP A 274 17.70 -17.23 -18.39
N ALA A 275 17.80 -18.41 -19.03
CA ALA A 275 17.88 -19.68 -18.32
C ALA A 275 19.15 -19.78 -17.47
N ASP A 276 20.31 -19.41 -18.03
CA ASP A 276 21.59 -19.38 -17.31
C ASP A 276 21.56 -18.35 -16.16
N LYS A 277 20.97 -17.16 -16.38
CA LYS A 277 20.82 -16.12 -15.37
C LYS A 277 19.89 -16.55 -14.24
N ALA A 278 18.77 -17.19 -14.54
CA ALA A 278 17.87 -17.74 -13.55
C ALA A 278 18.60 -18.78 -12.69
N LYS A 279 19.35 -19.71 -13.33
CA LYS A 279 20.15 -20.69 -12.60
C LYS A 279 21.15 -20.04 -11.66
N GLU A 280 21.90 -19.02 -12.12
CA GLU A 280 22.86 -18.25 -11.30
C GLU A 280 22.17 -17.65 -10.06
N ILE A 281 20.96 -17.06 -10.23
CA ILE A 281 20.21 -16.46 -9.13
C ILE A 281 19.77 -17.52 -8.11
N TYR A 282 19.19 -18.65 -8.59
CA TYR A 282 18.70 -19.70 -7.67
C TYR A 282 19.82 -20.49 -7.02
N ASP A 283 21.00 -20.59 -7.63
CA ASP A 283 22.20 -21.15 -6.99
C ASP A 283 22.63 -20.29 -5.78
N LEU A 284 22.44 -18.96 -5.84
CA LEU A 284 22.74 -18.02 -4.76
C LEU A 284 21.59 -17.86 -3.75
N ILE A 285 20.36 -17.85 -4.23
CA ILE A 285 19.14 -17.56 -3.46
C ILE A 285 18.09 -18.65 -3.78
N PRO A 286 18.15 -19.82 -3.14
CA PRO A 286 17.31 -20.97 -3.51
C PRO A 286 15.81 -20.73 -3.39
N ASP A 287 15.39 -19.77 -2.57
CA ASP A 287 14.00 -19.35 -2.34
C ASP A 287 13.64 -18.04 -3.06
N PHE A 288 14.43 -17.60 -4.03
CA PHE A 288 14.11 -16.42 -4.86
C PHE A 288 12.69 -16.54 -5.44
N GLY A 289 11.87 -15.49 -5.28
CA GLY A 289 10.45 -15.55 -5.66
C GLY A 289 10.21 -15.49 -7.16
N GLY A 290 11.03 -14.73 -7.88
CA GLY A 290 10.88 -14.52 -9.32
C GLY A 290 11.04 -13.06 -9.75
N PHE A 291 10.50 -12.74 -10.91
CA PHE A 291 10.67 -11.43 -11.52
C PHE A 291 9.38 -10.63 -11.62
N LEU A 292 9.47 -9.33 -11.35
CA LEU A 292 8.51 -8.32 -11.81
C LEU A 292 9.02 -7.71 -13.12
N VAL A 293 8.13 -7.47 -14.08
CA VAL A 293 8.52 -6.90 -15.38
C VAL A 293 7.57 -5.77 -15.78
N LYS A 294 8.14 -4.61 -16.11
CA LYS A 294 7.50 -3.51 -16.83
C LYS A 294 8.11 -3.46 -18.23
N ALA A 295 7.32 -3.68 -19.26
CA ALA A 295 7.79 -3.75 -20.65
C ALA A 295 6.95 -2.87 -21.57
N ASN A 296 7.58 -2.29 -22.60
CA ASN A 296 6.95 -1.44 -23.61
C ASN A 296 6.10 -0.28 -23.04
N SER A 297 6.56 0.31 -21.97
CA SER A 297 5.87 1.41 -21.29
C SER A 297 6.89 2.46 -20.86
N GLU A 298 6.60 3.75 -21.08
CA GLU A 298 7.44 4.89 -20.68
C GLU A 298 8.92 4.73 -21.04
N GLY A 299 9.19 4.27 -22.27
CA GLY A 299 10.56 4.06 -22.77
C GLY A 299 11.25 2.80 -22.25
N GLN A 300 10.59 1.99 -21.43
CA GLN A 300 11.15 0.68 -21.05
C GLN A 300 11.11 -0.30 -22.24
N PRO A 301 12.21 -1.02 -22.52
CA PRO A 301 12.23 -1.99 -23.60
C PRO A 301 11.32 -3.18 -23.31
N GLY A 302 10.83 -3.81 -24.37
CA GLY A 302 9.95 -4.96 -24.25
C GLY A 302 9.83 -5.77 -25.54
N PRO A 303 9.00 -6.83 -25.54
CA PRO A 303 8.86 -7.74 -26.67
C PRO A 303 8.33 -7.07 -27.94
N GLN A 304 7.53 -6.01 -27.84
CA GLN A 304 6.98 -5.30 -29.01
C GLN A 304 8.08 -4.62 -29.85
N ASN A 305 9.24 -4.30 -29.26
CA ASN A 305 10.41 -3.84 -30.03
C ASN A 305 10.91 -4.86 -31.06
N TYR A 306 10.49 -6.11 -30.95
CA TYR A 306 10.82 -7.25 -31.81
C TYR A 306 9.60 -7.83 -32.53
N ASN A 307 8.48 -7.09 -32.60
CA ASN A 307 7.21 -7.57 -33.15
C ASN A 307 6.70 -8.84 -32.44
N ARG A 308 6.93 -8.93 -31.13
CA ARG A 308 6.44 -10.01 -30.26
C ARG A 308 5.38 -9.48 -29.29
N THR A 309 4.53 -10.38 -28.80
CA THR A 309 3.49 -10.04 -27.81
C THR A 309 4.05 -9.98 -26.38
N HIS A 310 3.33 -9.35 -25.48
CA HIS A 310 3.64 -9.41 -24.04
C HIS A 310 3.70 -10.86 -23.53
N ALA A 311 2.85 -11.75 -24.06
CA ALA A 311 2.87 -13.17 -23.69
C ALA A 311 4.16 -13.88 -24.13
N ASP A 312 4.70 -13.56 -25.30
CA ASP A 312 5.97 -14.14 -25.76
C ASP A 312 7.11 -13.77 -24.81
N GLY A 313 7.18 -12.48 -24.41
CA GLY A 313 8.20 -12.01 -23.48
C GLY A 313 8.04 -12.61 -22.07
N ALA A 314 6.82 -12.62 -21.56
CA ALA A 314 6.53 -13.18 -20.24
C ALA A 314 6.81 -14.68 -20.18
N ASN A 315 6.43 -15.44 -21.21
CA ASN A 315 6.58 -16.90 -21.28
C ASN A 315 8.06 -17.31 -21.38
N MET A 316 8.86 -16.56 -22.13
CA MET A 316 10.31 -16.79 -22.20
C MET A 316 10.94 -16.68 -20.80
N MET A 317 10.64 -15.61 -20.06
CA MET A 317 11.15 -15.43 -18.69
C MET A 317 10.57 -16.46 -17.72
N ALA A 318 9.29 -16.79 -17.86
CA ALA A 318 8.61 -17.79 -17.03
C ALA A 318 9.23 -19.19 -17.23
N ALA A 319 9.58 -19.55 -18.45
CA ALA A 319 10.29 -20.81 -18.73
C ALA A 319 11.66 -20.86 -18.05
N ALA A 320 12.39 -19.74 -17.97
CA ALA A 320 13.69 -19.67 -17.31
C ALA A 320 13.61 -19.93 -15.79
N VAL A 321 12.54 -19.47 -15.11
CA VAL A 321 12.39 -19.62 -13.65
C VAL A 321 11.55 -20.85 -13.25
N ALA A 322 10.82 -21.48 -14.19
CA ALA A 322 9.94 -22.62 -13.91
C ALA A 322 10.63 -23.83 -13.24
N PRO A 323 11.88 -24.21 -13.62
CA PRO A 323 12.59 -25.33 -12.98
C PRO A 323 12.78 -25.15 -11.46
N PHE A 324 12.77 -23.89 -11.01
CA PHE A 324 12.98 -23.51 -9.61
C PHE A 324 11.67 -23.13 -8.89
N LYS A 325 10.50 -23.34 -9.52
CA LYS A 325 9.18 -22.92 -9.02
C LYS A 325 9.04 -21.39 -8.87
N GLY A 326 9.84 -20.63 -9.62
CA GLY A 326 9.73 -19.17 -9.68
C GLY A 326 8.55 -18.71 -10.52
N ILE A 327 8.15 -17.46 -10.29
CA ILE A 327 7.04 -16.82 -11.00
C ILE A 327 7.51 -15.57 -11.75
N VAL A 328 6.73 -15.17 -12.74
CA VAL A 328 6.90 -13.89 -13.43
C VAL A 328 5.62 -13.08 -13.22
N ILE A 329 5.77 -11.87 -12.72
CA ILE A 329 4.69 -10.90 -12.55
C ILE A 329 4.86 -9.85 -13.65
N TRP A 330 3.94 -9.86 -14.61
CA TRP A 330 4.02 -9.00 -15.79
C TRP A 330 3.00 -7.85 -15.68
N ARG A 331 3.49 -6.60 -15.62
CA ARG A 331 2.61 -5.45 -15.42
C ARG A 331 1.84 -5.11 -16.68
N ALA A 332 0.52 -5.04 -16.57
CA ALA A 332 -0.39 -4.52 -17.58
C ALA A 332 -0.50 -2.99 -17.47
N PHE A 333 0.64 -2.32 -17.61
CA PHE A 333 0.72 -0.86 -17.62
C PHE A 333 1.49 -0.40 -18.85
N VAL A 334 0.78 0.21 -19.78
CA VAL A 334 1.31 0.56 -21.10
C VAL A 334 1.10 2.06 -21.34
N TYR A 335 2.16 2.72 -21.74
CA TYR A 335 2.18 4.08 -22.25
C TYR A 335 2.77 4.08 -23.66
N SER A 336 1.96 3.73 -24.66
CA SER A 336 2.30 3.81 -26.08
C SER A 336 1.41 4.84 -26.79
N ASN A 337 1.58 5.04 -28.09
CA ASN A 337 0.78 5.97 -28.88
C ASN A 337 -0.35 5.27 -29.66
N GLU A 338 -0.69 4.01 -29.32
CA GLU A 338 -1.62 3.19 -30.11
C GLU A 338 -3.11 3.51 -29.87
N THR A 339 -3.45 4.15 -28.73
CA THR A 339 -4.80 4.59 -28.42
C THR A 339 -4.83 6.06 -28.01
N PRO A 340 -4.47 6.97 -28.91
CA PRO A 340 -4.33 8.40 -28.59
C PRO A 340 -5.66 9.06 -28.21
N GLU A 341 -6.81 8.49 -28.63
CA GLU A 341 -8.13 9.02 -28.35
C GLU A 341 -8.52 8.90 -26.87
N ASP A 342 -8.06 7.85 -26.17
CA ASP A 342 -8.32 7.69 -24.74
C ASP A 342 -7.33 6.74 -24.07
N ARG A 343 -6.48 7.28 -23.25
CA ARG A 343 -5.41 6.60 -22.54
C ARG A 343 -5.89 5.40 -21.70
N VAL A 344 -7.07 5.48 -21.09
CA VAL A 344 -7.61 4.42 -20.21
C VAL A 344 -7.94 3.11 -20.94
N LYS A 345 -8.03 3.14 -22.28
CA LYS A 345 -8.36 1.95 -23.08
C LYS A 345 -7.16 1.05 -23.33
N GLN A 346 -5.96 1.56 -23.20
CA GLN A 346 -4.78 0.95 -23.80
C GLN A 346 -4.42 -0.41 -23.17
N ALA A 347 -4.27 -0.47 -21.84
CA ALA A 347 -3.91 -1.72 -21.17
C ALA A 347 -4.92 -2.84 -21.45
N TYR A 348 -6.21 -2.51 -21.45
CA TYR A 348 -7.27 -3.46 -21.78
C TYR A 348 -7.13 -3.99 -23.22
N ASN A 349 -6.96 -3.09 -24.19
CA ASN A 349 -6.87 -3.46 -25.60
C ASN A 349 -5.66 -4.37 -25.88
N GLU A 350 -4.53 -4.14 -25.19
CA GLU A 350 -3.31 -4.93 -25.39
C GLU A 350 -3.35 -6.28 -24.65
N PHE A 351 -3.91 -6.33 -23.45
CA PHE A 351 -3.81 -7.52 -22.61
C PHE A 351 -4.99 -8.48 -22.75
N LYS A 352 -6.22 -8.00 -22.90
CA LYS A 352 -7.39 -8.89 -23.06
C LYS A 352 -7.24 -9.93 -24.20
N PRO A 353 -6.71 -9.60 -25.40
CA PRO A 353 -6.52 -10.58 -26.47
C PRO A 353 -5.48 -11.68 -26.15
N LEU A 354 -4.71 -11.49 -25.07
CA LEU A 354 -3.68 -12.40 -24.59
C LEU A 354 -4.17 -13.34 -23.49
N ASP A 355 -5.45 -13.25 -23.10
CA ASP A 355 -6.00 -14.15 -22.09
C ASP A 355 -5.81 -15.62 -22.48
N GLY A 356 -5.30 -16.42 -21.54
CA GLY A 356 -4.97 -17.83 -21.73
C GLY A 356 -3.70 -18.11 -22.54
N LYS A 357 -2.96 -17.06 -23.00
CA LYS A 357 -1.69 -17.22 -23.73
C LYS A 357 -0.47 -17.17 -22.81
N PHE A 358 -0.64 -16.76 -21.58
CA PHE A 358 0.41 -16.73 -20.57
C PHE A 358 0.66 -18.11 -19.95
N SER A 359 1.92 -18.42 -19.66
CA SER A 359 2.31 -19.64 -18.95
C SER A 359 1.73 -19.66 -17.52
N LYS A 360 1.52 -20.86 -16.95
CA LYS A 360 0.87 -21.05 -15.64
C LYS A 360 1.56 -20.34 -14.46
N ASN A 361 2.86 -20.06 -14.58
CA ASN A 361 3.64 -19.33 -13.57
C ASN A 361 3.82 -17.83 -13.92
N VAL A 362 3.00 -17.31 -14.82
CA VAL A 362 2.89 -15.87 -15.09
C VAL A 362 1.62 -15.34 -14.43
N LEU A 363 1.74 -14.19 -13.77
CA LEU A 363 0.62 -13.41 -13.27
C LEU A 363 0.64 -12.04 -13.96
N VAL A 364 -0.53 -11.58 -14.38
CA VAL A 364 -0.66 -10.22 -14.95
C VAL A 364 -1.00 -9.25 -13.80
N GLN A 365 -0.11 -8.27 -13.56
CA GLN A 365 -0.30 -7.27 -12.53
C GLN A 365 -1.01 -6.04 -13.08
N ILE A 366 -2.18 -5.75 -12.51
CA ILE A 366 -3.13 -4.74 -12.97
C ILE A 366 -3.29 -3.70 -11.88
N LYS A 367 -3.16 -2.41 -12.22
CA LYS A 367 -3.44 -1.30 -11.29
C LYS A 367 -4.91 -1.32 -10.85
N ASN A 368 -5.18 -0.73 -9.70
CA ASN A 368 -6.55 -0.62 -9.16
C ASN A 368 -7.52 0.10 -10.11
N GLY A 369 -7.04 1.06 -10.90
CA GLY A 369 -7.80 1.79 -11.91
C GLY A 369 -7.12 1.77 -13.28
N PRO A 370 -7.82 2.18 -14.36
CA PRO A 370 -7.33 2.08 -15.72
C PRO A 370 -6.34 3.18 -16.14
N LEU A 371 -6.04 4.14 -15.25
CA LEU A 371 -5.14 5.23 -15.58
C LEU A 371 -3.81 5.12 -14.81
N ASP A 372 -3.67 5.70 -13.63
CA ASP A 372 -2.39 5.81 -12.93
C ASP A 372 -2.54 6.21 -11.46
N PHE A 373 -3.24 5.44 -10.66
CA PHE A 373 -3.41 5.68 -9.21
C PHE A 373 -3.95 7.09 -8.88
N GLN A 374 -4.83 7.61 -9.74
CA GLN A 374 -5.46 8.90 -9.48
C GLN A 374 -6.25 8.89 -8.16
N PRO A 375 -6.56 10.04 -7.56
CA PRO A 375 -7.25 10.10 -6.27
C PRO A 375 -8.47 9.19 -6.18
N ARG A 376 -9.27 9.12 -7.25
CA ARG A 376 -10.33 8.13 -7.42
C ARG A 376 -10.44 7.70 -8.87
N GLU A 377 -10.35 6.40 -9.10
CA GLU A 377 -10.59 5.76 -10.38
C GLU A 377 -11.69 4.70 -10.23
N PRO A 378 -12.49 4.41 -11.27
CA PRO A 378 -13.25 3.17 -11.30
C PRO A 378 -12.27 1.98 -11.34
N PHE A 379 -12.71 0.79 -10.92
CA PHE A 379 -11.86 -0.39 -11.01
C PHE A 379 -11.41 -0.66 -12.46
N HIS A 380 -10.23 -1.25 -12.63
CA HIS A 380 -9.69 -1.54 -13.95
C HIS A 380 -10.51 -2.62 -14.69
N PRO A 381 -10.96 -2.38 -15.94
CA PRO A 381 -11.86 -3.31 -16.65
C PRO A 381 -11.20 -4.65 -17.05
N LEU A 382 -9.90 -4.84 -16.88
CA LEU A 382 -9.26 -6.15 -17.05
C LEU A 382 -9.70 -7.15 -15.99
N PHE A 383 -10.03 -6.70 -14.76
CA PHE A 383 -10.52 -7.61 -13.72
C PHE A 383 -11.78 -8.31 -14.19
N GLY A 384 -11.69 -9.64 -14.31
CA GLY A 384 -12.75 -10.51 -14.85
C GLY A 384 -12.79 -10.60 -16.38
N ALA A 385 -12.00 -9.81 -17.11
CA ALA A 385 -11.89 -9.90 -18.57
C ALA A 385 -10.82 -10.90 -19.05
N MET A 386 -10.00 -11.42 -18.13
CA MET A 386 -8.94 -12.40 -18.40
C MET A 386 -9.12 -13.69 -17.55
N PRO A 387 -10.23 -14.43 -17.70
CA PRO A 387 -10.58 -15.53 -16.82
C PRO A 387 -9.62 -16.74 -16.87
N ASN A 388 -8.75 -16.82 -17.89
CA ASN A 388 -7.79 -17.91 -18.08
C ASN A 388 -6.36 -17.52 -17.66
N THR A 389 -6.17 -16.31 -17.14
CA THR A 389 -4.85 -15.77 -16.74
C THR A 389 -4.91 -15.32 -15.29
N PRO A 390 -3.96 -15.74 -14.42
CA PRO A 390 -3.90 -15.25 -13.05
C PRO A 390 -3.64 -13.74 -12.99
N GLU A 391 -4.38 -13.03 -12.16
CA GLU A 391 -4.29 -11.58 -12.00
C GLU A 391 -3.73 -11.21 -10.63
N VAL A 392 -2.96 -10.11 -10.56
CA VAL A 392 -2.49 -9.46 -9.33
C VAL A 392 -3.02 -8.04 -9.32
N LEU A 393 -3.74 -7.67 -8.28
CA LEU A 393 -4.16 -6.29 -8.06
C LEU A 393 -2.99 -5.47 -7.50
N GLU A 394 -2.63 -4.37 -8.16
CA GLU A 394 -1.63 -3.41 -7.69
C GLU A 394 -2.30 -2.17 -7.11
N PHE A 395 -2.09 -1.91 -5.81
CA PHE A 395 -2.39 -0.64 -5.16
C PHE A 395 -1.14 0.24 -5.08
N GLN A 396 -1.33 1.55 -4.91
CA GLN A 396 -0.24 2.45 -4.55
C GLN A 396 -0.45 2.97 -3.12
N ILE A 397 0.50 2.65 -2.23
CA ILE A 397 0.51 3.12 -0.83
C ILE A 397 1.28 4.44 -0.73
N THR A 398 1.96 4.83 -1.80
CA THR A 398 2.92 5.95 -1.86
C THR A 398 2.27 7.33 -1.86
N GLN A 399 0.98 7.45 -2.04
CA GLN A 399 0.23 8.71 -2.07
C GLN A 399 0.74 9.72 -3.13
N GLU A 400 1.20 9.26 -4.30
CA GLU A 400 1.76 10.11 -5.37
C GLU A 400 0.83 11.27 -5.74
N TYR A 401 -0.47 10.98 -5.84
CA TYR A 401 -1.51 11.93 -6.20
C TYR A 401 -2.40 12.32 -5.01
N LEU A 402 -2.05 11.92 -3.79
CA LEU A 402 -2.87 12.06 -2.59
C LEU A 402 -2.25 13.02 -1.55
N GLY A 403 -1.42 13.98 -2.01
CA GLY A 403 -0.73 14.92 -1.11
C GLY A 403 0.54 14.36 -0.47
N GLN A 404 1.05 13.26 -1.00
CA GLN A 404 2.36 12.68 -0.66
C GLN A 404 2.51 12.43 0.85
N SER A 405 3.64 12.78 1.47
CA SER A 405 3.84 12.62 2.92
C SER A 405 3.26 13.77 3.76
N THR A 406 2.61 14.75 3.13
CA THR A 406 2.14 15.97 3.81
C THR A 406 0.69 15.87 4.23
N HIS A 407 -0.17 15.25 3.41
CA HIS A 407 -1.59 15.13 3.71
C HIS A 407 -1.90 13.84 4.48
N LEU A 408 -2.77 13.97 5.49
CA LEU A 408 -3.36 12.83 6.17
C LEU A 408 -4.43 12.23 5.24
N VAL A 409 -4.12 11.05 4.67
CA VAL A 409 -5.05 10.27 3.86
C VAL A 409 -4.94 8.80 4.27
N TYR A 410 -6.01 8.24 4.80
CA TYR A 410 -6.13 6.81 5.08
C TYR A 410 -6.73 6.11 3.88
N GLU A 411 -5.95 5.25 3.24
CA GLU A 411 -6.26 4.67 1.94
C GLU A 411 -7.14 3.42 1.99
N ALA A 412 -7.29 2.78 3.16
CA ALA A 412 -8.08 1.56 3.25
C ALA A 412 -9.54 1.69 2.75
N PRO A 413 -10.24 2.84 2.90
CA PRO A 413 -11.53 3.04 2.24
C PRO A 413 -11.47 2.90 0.72
N MET A 414 -10.42 3.46 0.09
CA MET A 414 -10.19 3.32 -1.36
C MET A 414 -9.86 1.87 -1.74
N PHE A 415 -8.99 1.20 -0.98
CA PHE A 415 -8.68 -0.21 -1.23
C PHE A 415 -9.95 -1.07 -1.17
N LYS A 416 -10.82 -0.83 -0.20
CA LYS A 416 -12.11 -1.53 -0.08
C LYS A 416 -13.07 -1.18 -1.20
N GLU A 417 -13.14 0.09 -1.63
CA GLU A 417 -13.97 0.51 -2.76
C GLU A 417 -13.64 -0.30 -4.03
N ILE A 418 -12.36 -0.50 -4.32
CA ILE A 418 -11.92 -1.29 -5.46
C ILE A 418 -12.20 -2.78 -5.26
N LEU A 419 -11.78 -3.36 -4.13
CA LEU A 419 -11.98 -4.80 -3.84
C LEU A 419 -13.47 -5.20 -3.89
N GLU A 420 -14.36 -4.32 -3.45
CA GLU A 420 -15.80 -4.55 -3.39
C GLU A 420 -16.55 -4.11 -4.65
N SER A 421 -15.87 -3.55 -5.65
CA SER A 421 -16.48 -3.17 -6.91
C SER A 421 -17.00 -4.39 -7.66
N ASN A 422 -18.28 -4.32 -8.09
CA ASN A 422 -18.91 -5.36 -8.90
C ASN A 422 -18.32 -5.34 -10.31
N ILE A 423 -17.71 -6.44 -10.75
CA ILE A 423 -17.24 -6.62 -12.13
C ILE A 423 -18.36 -7.10 -13.06
N ASN A 424 -19.34 -7.77 -12.51
CA ASN A 424 -20.59 -8.19 -13.19
C ASN A 424 -21.72 -8.31 -12.15
N ALA A 425 -22.84 -8.93 -12.50
CA ALA A 425 -24.01 -9.06 -11.62
C ALA A 425 -23.76 -9.90 -10.35
N THR A 426 -22.77 -10.80 -10.35
CA THR A 426 -22.57 -11.83 -9.32
C THR A 426 -21.19 -11.81 -8.69
N GLN A 427 -20.22 -11.14 -9.29
CA GLN A 427 -18.82 -11.16 -8.86
C GLN A 427 -18.27 -9.75 -8.61
N LYS A 428 -17.34 -9.67 -7.68
CA LYS A 428 -16.54 -8.48 -7.36
C LYS A 428 -15.09 -8.67 -7.78
N VAL A 429 -14.30 -7.60 -7.74
CA VAL A 429 -12.85 -7.67 -7.96
C VAL A 429 -12.19 -8.68 -7.02
N VAL A 430 -12.55 -8.68 -5.74
CA VAL A 430 -12.01 -9.63 -4.76
C VAL A 430 -12.25 -11.09 -5.13
N ASP A 431 -13.39 -11.41 -5.73
CA ASP A 431 -13.73 -12.78 -6.12
C ASP A 431 -12.80 -13.28 -7.25
N VAL A 432 -12.39 -12.40 -8.17
CA VAL A 432 -11.39 -12.75 -9.20
C VAL A 432 -10.04 -13.09 -8.56
N LEU A 433 -9.63 -12.30 -7.56
CA LEU A 433 -8.36 -12.50 -6.88
C LEU A 433 -8.32 -13.80 -6.06
N GLU A 434 -9.46 -14.21 -5.47
CA GLU A 434 -9.54 -15.40 -4.61
C GLU A 434 -9.77 -16.70 -5.40
N HIS A 435 -10.41 -16.65 -6.57
CA HIS A 435 -10.87 -17.81 -7.32
C HIS A 435 -10.11 -18.03 -8.64
N SER A 436 -8.82 -17.67 -8.69
CA SER A 436 -7.99 -17.97 -9.85
C SER A 436 -7.96 -19.48 -10.14
N ASN A 437 -8.32 -19.89 -11.36
CA ASN A 437 -8.28 -21.27 -11.83
C ASN A 437 -6.89 -21.92 -11.75
N ASN A 438 -5.83 -21.13 -11.57
CA ASN A 438 -4.44 -21.57 -11.60
C ASN A 438 -3.77 -21.64 -10.22
N GLU A 439 -4.54 -21.60 -9.13
CA GLU A 439 -4.01 -21.60 -7.77
C GLU A 439 -3.07 -20.41 -7.41
N LEU A 440 -2.66 -19.58 -8.37
CA LEU A 440 -1.88 -18.38 -8.12
C LEU A 440 -2.83 -17.19 -7.93
N THR A 441 -2.75 -16.56 -6.77
CA THR A 441 -3.57 -15.40 -6.38
C THR A 441 -2.65 -14.35 -5.78
N GLY A 442 -2.91 -13.08 -5.99
CA GLY A 442 -1.99 -12.06 -5.50
C GLY A 442 -2.53 -10.65 -5.38
N ILE A 443 -1.87 -9.92 -4.50
CA ILE A 443 -2.03 -8.47 -4.32
C ILE A 443 -0.65 -7.86 -4.08
N SER A 444 -0.41 -6.72 -4.65
CA SER A 444 0.83 -5.95 -4.48
C SER A 444 0.55 -4.50 -4.12
N GLY A 445 1.45 -3.88 -3.37
CA GLY A 445 1.36 -2.47 -3.00
C GLY A 445 2.67 -1.74 -3.29
N VAL A 446 2.59 -0.60 -3.99
CA VAL A 446 3.75 0.28 -4.15
C VAL A 446 4.05 0.93 -2.81
N ALA A 447 5.23 0.64 -2.26
CA ALA A 447 5.58 0.98 -0.89
C ALA A 447 5.95 2.45 -0.71
N ASN A 448 5.40 3.11 0.32
CA ASN A 448 5.92 4.37 0.85
C ASN A 448 6.77 4.11 2.09
N ILE A 449 7.96 3.55 1.91
CA ILE A 449 8.87 3.16 2.99
C ILE A 449 10.26 3.68 2.66
N GLY A 450 10.79 4.50 3.55
CA GLY A 450 12.10 5.11 3.37
C GLY A 450 12.88 5.25 4.68
N SER A 451 13.95 6.06 4.63
CA SER A 451 14.90 6.27 5.73
C SER A 451 14.38 7.19 6.83
N ASP A 452 13.22 7.82 6.69
CA ASP A 452 12.59 8.59 7.75
C ASP A 452 12.43 7.76 9.02
N ILE A 453 12.47 8.42 10.18
CA ILE A 453 12.38 7.72 11.46
C ILE A 453 11.06 6.96 11.59
N ASN A 454 9.95 7.54 11.14
CA ASN A 454 8.62 6.92 11.13
C ASN A 454 8.36 6.05 9.88
N TRP A 455 9.34 5.81 9.02
CA TRP A 455 9.30 5.00 7.79
C TRP A 455 8.47 5.55 6.63
N CYS A 456 7.43 6.32 6.88
CA CYS A 456 6.41 6.70 5.89
C CYS A 456 6.30 8.21 5.67
N GLY A 457 7.14 9.02 6.34
CA GLY A 457 7.12 10.49 6.26
C GLY A 457 6.02 11.14 7.10
N HIS A 458 4.75 10.77 6.88
CA HIS A 458 3.63 11.22 7.72
C HIS A 458 3.41 10.27 8.90
N PRO A 459 3.18 10.74 10.14
CA PRO A 459 2.99 9.87 11.31
C PRO A 459 1.86 8.85 11.17
N ILE A 460 0.76 9.21 10.48
CA ILE A 460 -0.37 8.32 10.20
C ILE A 460 -0.16 7.50 8.90
N GLY A 461 0.86 7.81 8.10
CA GLY A 461 1.16 7.07 6.86
C GLY A 461 1.42 5.58 7.08
N GLN A 462 1.92 5.20 8.27
CA GLN A 462 2.11 3.80 8.65
C GLN A 462 0.79 3.00 8.64
N ALA A 463 -0.35 3.65 8.87
CA ALA A 463 -1.66 3.02 8.83
C ALA A 463 -2.00 2.45 7.45
N ASN A 464 -1.52 3.07 6.38
CA ASN A 464 -1.75 2.61 5.01
C ASN A 464 -0.95 1.32 4.74
N TRP A 465 0.31 1.26 5.16
CA TRP A 465 1.11 0.04 5.10
C TRP A 465 0.48 -1.09 5.92
N TYR A 466 0.09 -0.79 7.18
CA TYR A 466 -0.61 -1.74 8.04
C TYR A 466 -1.89 -2.27 7.39
N ALA A 467 -2.75 -1.38 6.92
CA ALA A 467 -4.03 -1.73 6.31
C ALA A 467 -3.86 -2.55 5.03
N PHE A 468 -2.88 -2.20 4.19
CA PHE A 468 -2.56 -2.99 3.00
C PHE A 468 -2.21 -4.44 3.39
N GLY A 469 -1.32 -4.65 4.36
CA GLY A 469 -0.95 -6.01 4.79
C GLY A 469 -2.13 -6.79 5.37
N ARG A 470 -2.98 -6.15 6.18
CA ARG A 470 -4.19 -6.78 6.73
C ARG A 470 -5.19 -7.17 5.63
N LEU A 471 -5.41 -6.32 4.63
CA LEU A 471 -6.27 -6.61 3.48
C LEU A 471 -5.63 -7.62 2.53
N ALA A 472 -4.31 -7.61 2.37
CA ALA A 472 -3.61 -8.63 1.59
C ALA A 472 -3.76 -10.04 2.22
N TRP A 473 -3.78 -10.13 3.55
CA TRP A 473 -4.06 -11.37 4.27
C TRP A 473 -5.52 -11.79 4.11
N ASN A 474 -6.46 -10.86 4.34
CA ASN A 474 -7.89 -11.09 4.22
C ASN A 474 -8.60 -9.85 3.64
N PRO A 475 -8.91 -9.82 2.34
CA PRO A 475 -9.52 -8.67 1.67
C PRO A 475 -10.95 -8.36 2.13
N HIS A 476 -11.57 -9.25 2.91
CA HIS A 476 -12.93 -9.04 3.47
C HIS A 476 -12.93 -8.26 4.80
N LEU A 477 -11.76 -7.96 5.38
CA LEU A 477 -11.68 -7.15 6.59
C LEU A 477 -12.27 -5.75 6.37
N ASN A 478 -12.81 -5.19 7.45
CA ASN A 478 -13.40 -3.86 7.43
C ASN A 478 -12.31 -2.79 7.67
N ALA A 479 -12.27 -1.75 6.82
CA ALA A 479 -11.29 -0.67 6.94
C ALA A 479 -11.35 0.06 8.29
N ASN A 480 -12.54 0.20 8.85
CA ASN A 480 -12.77 0.84 10.13
C ASN A 480 -12.18 0.03 11.30
N GLU A 481 -12.37 -1.29 11.28
CA GLU A 481 -11.77 -2.20 12.29
C GLU A 481 -10.25 -2.23 12.18
N ILE A 482 -9.70 -2.22 10.97
CA ILE A 482 -8.24 -2.16 10.76
C ILE A 482 -7.67 -0.83 11.31
N ALA A 483 -8.35 0.28 11.10
CA ALA A 483 -7.95 1.57 11.67
C ALA A 483 -7.90 1.52 13.19
N LYS A 484 -8.95 1.00 13.84
CA LYS A 484 -9.02 0.82 15.29
C LYS A 484 -7.91 -0.09 15.82
N GLU A 485 -7.67 -1.21 15.16
CA GLU A 485 -6.58 -2.15 15.47
C GLU A 485 -5.21 -1.41 15.48
N TRP A 486 -4.93 -0.64 14.43
CA TRP A 486 -3.69 0.12 14.32
C TRP A 486 -3.57 1.23 15.37
N ILE A 487 -4.63 2.00 15.61
CA ILE A 487 -4.65 3.07 16.62
C ILE A 487 -4.32 2.52 18.01
N GLN A 488 -4.92 1.39 18.40
CA GLN A 488 -4.69 0.79 19.71
C GLN A 488 -3.27 0.25 19.89
N GLN A 489 -2.60 -0.14 18.79
CA GLN A 489 -1.21 -0.61 18.84
C GLN A 489 -0.19 0.53 18.81
N THR A 490 -0.57 1.74 18.34
CA THR A 490 0.40 2.81 18.05
C THR A 490 0.16 4.08 18.87
N TRP A 491 -1.10 4.46 19.10
CA TRP A 491 -1.43 5.79 19.67
C TRP A 491 -1.98 5.73 21.08
N SER A 492 -3.09 5.03 21.30
CA SER A 492 -3.79 5.11 22.57
C SER A 492 -4.77 3.98 22.80
N HIS A 493 -5.04 3.69 24.08
CA HIS A 493 -6.17 2.89 24.54
C HIS A 493 -7.31 3.73 25.13
N ASP A 494 -7.16 5.05 25.15
CA ASP A 494 -8.23 5.95 25.53
C ASP A 494 -9.35 5.94 24.49
N LYS A 495 -10.59 5.73 24.94
CA LYS A 495 -11.73 5.59 24.04
C LYS A 495 -11.98 6.84 23.20
N GLN A 496 -11.83 8.03 23.78
CA GLN A 496 -12.05 9.28 23.06
C GLN A 496 -10.99 9.47 21.98
N ALA A 497 -9.72 9.18 22.29
CA ALA A 497 -8.65 9.25 21.31
C ALA A 497 -8.88 8.25 20.16
N ILE A 498 -9.20 6.97 20.47
CA ILE A 498 -9.48 5.94 19.46
C ILE A 498 -10.61 6.39 18.54
N ASP A 499 -11.77 6.72 19.08
CA ASP A 499 -12.96 7.08 18.31
C ASP A 499 -12.69 8.31 17.42
N THR A 500 -11.96 9.31 17.94
CA THR A 500 -11.65 10.53 17.21
C THR A 500 -10.63 10.31 16.09
N ILE A 501 -9.52 9.62 16.36
CA ILE A 501 -8.51 9.32 15.33
C ILE A 501 -9.14 8.46 14.23
N GLN A 502 -9.94 7.48 14.60
CA GLN A 502 -10.65 6.60 13.65
C GLN A 502 -11.60 7.41 12.74
N GLN A 503 -12.37 8.35 13.29
CA GLN A 503 -13.24 9.23 12.49
C GLN A 503 -12.43 10.10 11.51
N ILE A 504 -11.32 10.68 11.97
CA ILE A 504 -10.42 11.46 11.11
C ILE A 504 -9.89 10.59 9.98
N MET A 505 -9.35 9.42 10.28
CA MET A 505 -8.81 8.49 9.28
C MET A 505 -9.88 8.11 8.25
N MET A 506 -11.04 7.66 8.69
CA MET A 506 -12.11 7.20 7.80
C MET A 506 -12.68 8.29 6.90
N SER A 507 -12.68 9.56 7.32
CA SER A 507 -13.16 10.68 6.50
C SER A 507 -12.08 11.28 5.59
N SER A 508 -10.79 11.04 5.86
CA SER A 508 -9.67 11.74 5.25
C SER A 508 -9.58 11.53 3.73
N TYR A 509 -9.80 10.30 3.25
CA TYR A 509 -9.79 9.98 1.83
C TYR A 509 -10.87 10.73 1.05
N GLU A 510 -12.12 10.69 1.51
CA GLU A 510 -13.23 11.38 0.85
C GLU A 510 -13.04 12.91 0.86
N ASN A 511 -12.56 13.46 1.98
CA ASN A 511 -12.23 14.88 2.06
C ASN A 511 -11.16 15.27 1.03
N MET A 512 -10.12 14.43 0.87
CA MET A 512 -9.05 14.65 -0.10
C MET A 512 -9.59 14.62 -1.53
N VAL A 513 -10.38 13.61 -1.90
CA VAL A 513 -11.01 13.54 -3.24
C VAL A 513 -11.83 14.79 -3.52
N LYS A 514 -12.61 15.27 -2.54
CA LYS A 514 -13.43 16.46 -2.70
C LYS A 514 -12.63 17.73 -2.95
N TYR A 515 -11.51 17.97 -2.26
CA TYR A 515 -10.75 19.18 -2.52
C TYR A 515 -9.75 19.07 -3.67
N MET A 516 -9.43 17.87 -4.17
CA MET A 516 -8.54 17.70 -5.33
C MET A 516 -9.31 17.44 -6.62
N THR A 517 -10.09 16.36 -6.66
CA THR A 517 -10.68 15.80 -7.89
C THR A 517 -12.14 15.38 -7.70
N PRO A 518 -13.03 16.27 -7.27
CA PRO A 518 -14.43 15.95 -7.05
C PRO A 518 -15.15 15.49 -8.33
N LEU A 519 -16.21 14.70 -8.15
CA LEU A 519 -17.14 14.28 -9.20
C LEU A 519 -16.50 13.47 -10.34
N GLY A 520 -15.33 12.85 -10.10
CA GLY A 520 -14.62 12.08 -11.12
C GLY A 520 -13.62 12.89 -11.97
N LEU A 521 -13.30 14.12 -11.59
CA LEU A 521 -12.12 14.79 -12.12
C LEU A 521 -10.88 13.94 -11.84
N HIS A 522 -9.89 14.00 -12.73
CA HIS A 522 -8.66 13.23 -12.58
C HIS A 522 -7.52 13.87 -13.36
N HIS A 523 -6.30 13.57 -12.96
CA HIS A 523 -5.04 13.98 -13.57
C HIS A 523 -4.91 15.50 -13.78
N ILE A 524 -5.35 16.29 -12.80
CA ILE A 524 -5.29 17.76 -12.83
C ILE A 524 -4.21 18.35 -11.90
N MET A 525 -3.24 17.52 -11.55
CA MET A 525 -2.07 17.85 -10.74
C MET A 525 -0.97 18.50 -11.57
N GLY A 526 -0.05 19.18 -10.88
CA GLY A 526 1.13 19.78 -11.49
C GLY A 526 2.08 18.76 -12.10
N ASN A 527 2.55 19.05 -13.31
CA ASN A 527 3.47 18.20 -14.05
C ASN A 527 4.76 17.93 -13.26
N GLY A 528 5.18 16.69 -13.23
CA GLY A 528 6.46 16.25 -12.65
C GLY A 528 6.44 16.07 -11.13
N HIS A 529 5.69 16.86 -10.37
CA HIS A 529 5.63 16.73 -8.90
C HIS A 529 4.33 16.13 -8.37
N HIS A 530 3.23 16.16 -9.12
CA HIS A 530 1.90 15.60 -8.80
C HIS A 530 1.29 16.06 -7.45
N TYR A 531 1.75 17.17 -6.88
CA TYR A 531 1.37 17.63 -5.55
C TYR A 531 0.23 18.65 -5.57
N GLY A 532 0.42 19.76 -6.26
CA GLY A 532 -0.53 20.87 -6.31
C GLY A 532 -1.42 20.89 -7.56
N PRO A 533 -2.45 21.75 -7.60
CA PRO A 533 -3.34 21.87 -8.75
C PRO A 533 -2.65 22.56 -9.93
N MET A 534 -2.83 22.00 -11.12
CA MET A 534 -2.40 22.60 -12.38
C MET A 534 -3.37 22.24 -13.52
N PRO A 535 -4.70 22.49 -13.38
CA PRO A 535 -5.65 22.10 -14.42
C PRO A 535 -5.36 22.77 -15.77
N TRP A 536 -4.64 23.90 -15.80
CA TRP A 536 -4.21 24.60 -17.02
C TRP A 536 -3.00 23.95 -17.73
N GLY A 537 -2.42 22.88 -17.16
CA GLY A 537 -1.20 22.26 -17.69
C GLY A 537 -1.37 21.73 -19.11
N ASN A 538 -0.57 22.26 -20.07
CA ASN A 538 -0.63 21.93 -21.49
C ASN A 538 0.72 22.14 -22.20
N THR A 539 1.83 21.86 -21.51
CA THR A 539 3.17 22.18 -22.03
C THR A 539 4.03 20.96 -22.34
N LEU A 540 3.56 19.77 -21.98
CA LEU A 540 4.29 18.53 -22.27
C LEU A 540 4.06 18.08 -23.72
N ASN A 541 5.11 17.56 -24.36
CA ASN A 541 5.08 17.13 -25.75
C ASN A 541 4.09 15.99 -26.02
N ARG A 542 3.85 15.16 -25.02
CA ARG A 542 2.89 14.08 -25.12
C ARG A 542 1.54 14.58 -24.59
N GLU A 543 0.51 14.52 -25.43
CA GLU A 543 -0.81 15.09 -25.14
C GLU A 543 -1.43 14.49 -23.86
N ASP A 544 -1.38 13.16 -23.71
CA ASP A 544 -1.94 12.41 -22.57
C ASP A 544 -1.11 12.51 -21.27
N TRP A 545 -0.11 13.37 -21.23
CA TRP A 545 0.59 13.77 -20.00
C TRP A 545 0.11 15.13 -19.46
N ASN A 546 -0.74 15.81 -20.20
CA ASN A 546 -1.21 17.14 -19.84
C ASN A 546 -2.59 17.07 -19.16
N PRO A 547 -2.82 17.80 -18.06
CA PRO A 547 -4.11 17.91 -17.38
C PRO A 547 -5.29 18.26 -18.31
N VAL A 548 -5.08 19.18 -19.27
CA VAL A 548 -6.15 19.60 -20.21
C VAL A 548 -6.69 18.45 -21.06
N TYR A 549 -5.89 17.42 -21.32
CA TYR A 549 -6.33 16.23 -22.03
C TYR A 549 -7.41 15.46 -21.27
N TYR A 550 -7.38 15.47 -19.94
CA TYR A 550 -8.28 14.67 -19.12
C TYR A 550 -9.59 15.36 -18.78
N HIS A 551 -9.54 16.66 -18.44
CA HIS A 551 -10.77 17.36 -18.06
C HIS A 551 -11.56 17.91 -19.25
N LYS A 552 -10.94 18.08 -20.43
CA LYS A 552 -11.59 18.51 -21.69
C LYS A 552 -12.53 19.74 -21.53
N SER A 553 -12.19 20.69 -20.62
CA SER A 553 -13.06 21.84 -20.34
C SER A 553 -13.20 22.77 -21.52
N ASP A 554 -14.43 23.17 -21.82
CA ASP A 554 -14.79 24.14 -22.85
C ASP A 554 -15.96 25.04 -22.39
N ALA A 555 -16.46 25.90 -23.27
CA ALA A 555 -17.57 26.79 -22.96
C ALA A 555 -18.88 26.05 -22.63
N TYR A 556 -19.04 24.84 -23.07
CA TYR A 556 -20.21 23.99 -22.79
C TYR A 556 -20.10 23.30 -21.43
N GLY A 557 -18.95 22.68 -21.11
CA GLY A 557 -18.84 21.83 -19.92
C GLY A 557 -17.42 21.35 -19.61
N VAL A 558 -17.35 20.28 -18.84
CA VAL A 558 -16.11 19.65 -18.36
C VAL A 558 -16.29 18.13 -18.22
N GLY A 559 -15.19 17.39 -18.28
CA GLY A 559 -15.16 15.94 -18.14
C GLY A 559 -14.85 15.21 -19.45
N PHE A 560 -14.42 13.96 -19.35
CA PHE A 560 -14.05 13.15 -20.50
C PHE A 560 -15.26 12.32 -20.97
N ASN A 561 -15.69 12.49 -22.23
CA ASN A 561 -16.76 11.66 -22.78
C ASN A 561 -16.23 10.27 -23.16
N ARG A 562 -16.47 9.29 -22.30
CA ARG A 562 -16.13 7.88 -22.47
C ARG A 562 -17.34 6.99 -22.80
N SER A 563 -18.51 7.61 -23.05
CA SER A 563 -19.72 6.92 -23.54
C SER A 563 -19.58 6.55 -25.02
N ILE A 564 -20.62 5.92 -25.57
CA ILE A 564 -20.68 5.51 -26.98
C ILE A 564 -20.53 6.68 -27.97
N SER A 565 -20.85 7.90 -27.57
CA SER A 565 -20.69 9.10 -28.39
C SER A 565 -19.27 9.72 -28.29
N GLY A 566 -18.42 9.21 -27.41
CA GLY A 566 -17.03 9.64 -27.23
C GLY A 566 -16.04 8.52 -27.55
N SER A 567 -15.06 8.30 -26.63
CA SER A 567 -14.04 7.23 -26.80
C SER A 567 -14.61 5.81 -26.66
N ASN A 568 -15.80 5.66 -26.13
CA ASN A 568 -16.46 4.37 -25.86
C ASN A 568 -15.66 3.45 -24.92
N ALA A 569 -14.90 4.01 -23.98
CA ALA A 569 -14.16 3.20 -23.02
C ALA A 569 -15.08 2.40 -22.07
N ILE A 570 -16.33 2.85 -21.87
CA ILE A 570 -17.35 2.12 -21.10
C ILE A 570 -17.58 0.70 -21.68
N ALA A 571 -17.42 0.50 -22.98
CA ALA A 571 -17.58 -0.79 -23.62
C ALA A 571 -16.56 -1.86 -23.19
N GLN A 572 -15.50 -1.48 -22.47
CA GLN A 572 -14.53 -2.42 -21.92
C GLN A 572 -15.02 -3.13 -20.65
N TYR A 573 -16.06 -2.62 -20.01
CA TYR A 573 -16.67 -3.23 -18.83
C TYR A 573 -17.73 -4.29 -19.22
N ASP A 574 -18.09 -5.15 -18.27
CA ASP A 574 -19.22 -6.07 -18.41
C ASP A 574 -20.53 -5.28 -18.64
N PRO A 575 -21.51 -5.82 -19.40
CA PRO A 575 -22.80 -5.15 -19.66
C PRO A 575 -23.56 -4.69 -18.42
N PHE A 576 -23.41 -5.40 -17.28
CA PHE A 576 -24.00 -4.98 -16.01
C PHE A 576 -23.40 -3.66 -15.52
N VAL A 577 -22.08 -3.51 -15.63
CA VAL A 577 -21.35 -2.30 -15.22
C VAL A 577 -21.56 -1.18 -16.25
N GLN A 578 -21.54 -1.51 -17.56
CA GLN A 578 -21.86 -0.55 -18.62
C GLN A 578 -23.20 0.15 -18.37
N ASN A 579 -24.23 -0.59 -17.93
CA ASN A 579 -25.56 -0.02 -17.64
C ASN A 579 -25.53 1.04 -16.52
N LYS A 580 -24.57 0.97 -15.61
CA LYS A 580 -24.39 1.99 -14.57
C LYS A 580 -23.71 3.25 -15.10
N TYR A 581 -22.78 3.12 -16.05
CA TYR A 581 -21.91 4.22 -16.48
C TYR A 581 -22.32 4.86 -17.81
N LYS A 582 -23.15 4.19 -18.64
CA LYS A 582 -23.46 4.61 -20.01
C LYS A 582 -24.20 5.95 -20.13
N ASP A 583 -24.92 6.35 -19.09
CA ASP A 583 -25.75 7.54 -19.07
C ASP A 583 -25.41 8.38 -17.83
N SER A 584 -25.29 9.70 -17.99
CA SER A 584 -25.01 10.62 -16.89
C SER A 584 -26.07 10.59 -15.78
N SER A 585 -27.32 10.22 -16.11
CA SER A 585 -28.40 10.09 -15.13
C SER A 585 -28.28 8.83 -14.25
N THR A 586 -27.70 7.75 -14.77
CA THR A 586 -27.47 6.48 -14.05
C THR A 586 -26.10 6.41 -13.41
N CYS A 587 -25.13 7.15 -13.94
CA CYS A 587 -23.77 7.18 -13.44
C CYS A 587 -23.73 7.61 -11.96
N ASP A 588 -22.88 6.93 -11.18
CA ASP A 588 -22.55 7.39 -9.84
C ASP A 588 -21.83 8.74 -9.94
N GLU A 589 -22.30 9.75 -9.22
CA GLU A 589 -21.77 11.12 -9.31
C GLU A 589 -20.25 11.18 -9.01
N LYS A 590 -19.72 10.27 -8.20
CA LYS A 590 -18.28 10.18 -7.94
C LYS A 590 -17.42 9.84 -9.17
N PHE A 591 -18.03 9.31 -10.26
CA PHE A 591 -17.39 9.02 -11.54
C PHE A 591 -17.99 9.82 -12.71
N LEU A 592 -18.82 10.83 -12.44
CA LEU A 592 -19.55 11.56 -13.46
C LEU A 592 -18.62 12.15 -14.53
N LEU A 593 -17.61 12.90 -14.13
CA LEU A 593 -16.65 13.56 -15.03
C LEU A 593 -15.57 12.60 -15.56
N TRP A 594 -15.46 11.43 -14.97
CA TRP A 594 -14.63 10.35 -15.52
C TRP A 594 -15.22 9.80 -16.82
N PHE A 595 -16.54 9.62 -16.86
CA PHE A 595 -17.22 8.97 -17.98
C PHE A 595 -17.96 9.93 -18.92
N HIS A 596 -18.29 11.16 -18.49
CA HIS A 596 -19.13 12.09 -19.22
C HIS A 596 -18.57 13.48 -19.27
N HIS A 597 -18.78 14.16 -20.41
CA HIS A 597 -18.59 15.60 -20.57
C HIS A 597 -19.89 16.30 -20.19
N ILE A 598 -19.90 17.00 -19.06
CA ILE A 598 -21.11 17.53 -18.42
C ILE A 598 -21.21 19.02 -18.61
N SER A 599 -22.37 19.52 -19.06
CA SER A 599 -22.63 20.95 -19.19
C SER A 599 -22.56 21.65 -17.84
N TRP A 600 -21.99 22.88 -17.83
CA TRP A 600 -21.93 23.72 -16.62
C TRP A 600 -23.29 23.98 -15.98
N LYS A 601 -24.38 23.91 -16.77
CA LYS A 601 -25.77 24.12 -16.34
C LYS A 601 -26.56 22.81 -16.15
N HIS A 602 -25.90 21.66 -16.23
CA HIS A 602 -26.53 20.37 -15.98
C HIS A 602 -27.19 20.35 -14.60
N LYS A 603 -28.40 19.76 -14.52
CA LYS A 603 -29.09 19.61 -13.24
C LYS A 603 -28.70 18.28 -12.59
N MET A 604 -28.03 18.38 -11.43
CA MET A 604 -27.61 17.24 -10.64
C MET A 604 -28.81 16.55 -9.98
N LYS A 605 -28.60 15.31 -9.47
CA LYS A 605 -29.66 14.51 -8.80
C LYS A 605 -30.23 15.22 -7.56
N ASN A 606 -29.42 16.00 -6.86
CA ASN A 606 -29.85 16.80 -5.70
C ASN A 606 -30.57 18.11 -6.07
N GLY A 607 -30.69 18.41 -7.36
CA GLY A 607 -31.36 19.60 -7.89
C GLY A 607 -30.48 20.84 -8.11
N ASN A 608 -29.23 20.81 -7.67
CA ASN A 608 -28.25 21.89 -7.92
C ASN A 608 -27.88 21.95 -9.41
N GLN A 609 -27.41 23.11 -9.88
CA GLN A 609 -26.64 23.16 -11.11
C GLN A 609 -25.28 22.53 -10.91
N PHE A 610 -24.74 21.90 -11.93
CA PHE A 610 -23.43 21.25 -11.88
C PHE A 610 -22.31 22.20 -11.42
N TRP A 611 -22.30 23.45 -11.90
CA TRP A 611 -21.32 24.44 -11.46
C TRP A 611 -21.39 24.69 -9.96
N ASP A 612 -22.58 24.87 -9.42
CA ASP A 612 -22.77 25.11 -7.99
C ASP A 612 -22.36 23.86 -7.19
N GLU A 613 -22.73 22.67 -7.68
CA GLU A 613 -22.34 21.42 -7.05
C GLU A 613 -20.81 21.23 -7.02
N LEU A 614 -20.14 21.51 -8.13
CA LEU A 614 -18.67 21.45 -8.19
C LEU A 614 -18.04 22.40 -7.17
N CYS A 615 -18.56 23.63 -7.05
CA CYS A 615 -18.14 24.58 -6.01
C CYS A 615 -18.37 24.02 -4.60
N TYR A 616 -19.54 23.45 -4.33
CA TYR A 616 -19.87 22.89 -3.01
C TYR A 616 -18.97 21.71 -2.66
N GLN A 617 -18.71 20.79 -3.59
CA GLN A 617 -17.82 19.64 -3.36
C GLN A 617 -16.41 20.08 -2.98
N TYR A 618 -15.81 21.04 -3.71
CA TYR A 618 -14.51 21.60 -3.35
C TYR A 618 -14.52 22.22 -1.94
N ASN A 619 -15.55 22.99 -1.60
CA ASN A 619 -15.63 23.64 -0.30
C ASN A 619 -15.92 22.65 0.85
N GLU A 620 -16.67 21.59 0.59
CA GLU A 620 -16.89 20.49 1.56
C GLU A 620 -15.57 19.79 1.88
N GLY A 621 -14.72 19.54 0.88
CA GLY A 621 -13.38 18.99 1.11
C GLY A 621 -12.54 19.86 2.04
N VAL A 622 -12.52 21.20 1.80
CA VAL A 622 -11.84 22.16 2.69
C VAL A 622 -12.44 22.15 4.11
N ASN A 623 -13.76 22.11 4.21
CA ASN A 623 -14.43 22.06 5.52
C ASN A 623 -14.19 20.74 6.25
N GLY A 624 -14.06 19.64 5.51
CA GLY A 624 -13.64 18.35 6.03
C GLY A 624 -12.28 18.41 6.72
N VAL A 625 -11.28 19.05 6.09
CA VAL A 625 -9.97 19.26 6.72
C VAL A 625 -10.05 20.14 7.96
N ARG A 626 -10.86 21.22 7.95
CA ARG A 626 -11.12 22.03 9.15
C ARG A 626 -11.74 21.22 10.28
N GLN A 627 -12.64 20.28 9.94
CA GLN A 627 -13.23 19.40 10.93
C GLN A 627 -12.19 18.42 11.50
N MET A 628 -11.32 17.86 10.65
CA MET A 628 -10.20 17.01 11.10
C MET A 628 -9.29 17.76 12.08
N GLN A 629 -8.96 19.05 11.81
CA GLN A 629 -8.18 19.89 12.73
C GLN A 629 -8.88 20.07 14.10
N LYS A 630 -10.19 20.36 14.11
CA LYS A 630 -10.95 20.52 15.35
C LYS A 630 -11.00 19.22 16.16
N GLN A 631 -11.24 18.11 15.49
CA GLN A 631 -11.24 16.79 16.11
C GLN A 631 -9.86 16.45 16.68
N TRP A 632 -8.77 16.68 15.92
CA TRP A 632 -7.42 16.45 16.39
C TRP A 632 -7.09 17.30 17.62
N GLN A 633 -7.46 18.57 17.62
CA GLN A 633 -7.26 19.45 18.78
C GLN A 633 -8.01 18.98 20.03
N SER A 634 -9.17 18.33 19.90
CA SER A 634 -9.98 17.87 21.03
C SER A 634 -9.37 16.70 21.81
N ILE A 635 -8.38 16.02 21.24
CA ILE A 635 -7.69 14.86 21.86
C ILE A 635 -6.27 15.18 22.35
N SER A 636 -5.89 16.46 22.38
CA SER A 636 -4.52 16.87 22.76
C SER A 636 -4.06 16.38 24.14
N MET A 637 -4.98 16.14 25.07
CA MET A 637 -4.67 15.62 26.41
C MET A 637 -4.66 14.08 26.49
N HIS A 638 -4.98 13.38 25.42
CA HIS A 638 -5.15 11.92 25.38
C HIS A 638 -4.04 11.20 24.61
N ILE A 639 -3.14 11.96 23.99
CA ILE A 639 -2.02 11.46 23.19
C ILE A 639 -0.74 12.21 23.54
N ASP A 640 0.38 11.69 23.09
CA ASP A 640 1.69 12.31 23.28
C ASP A 640 1.74 13.73 22.67
N GLU A 641 2.35 14.67 23.39
CA GLU A 641 2.39 16.10 23.02
C GLU A 641 3.17 16.33 21.71
N ASP A 642 4.32 15.68 21.53
CA ASP A 642 5.15 15.86 20.33
C ASP A 642 4.46 15.29 19.09
N GLN A 643 3.85 14.10 19.21
CA GLN A 643 3.05 13.50 18.15
C GLN A 643 1.81 14.36 17.82
N HIS A 644 1.14 14.91 18.85
CA HIS A 644 0.01 15.80 18.64
C HIS A 644 0.41 17.05 17.85
N HIS A 645 1.52 17.70 18.23
CA HIS A 645 2.02 18.88 17.55
C HIS A 645 2.41 18.60 16.10
N GLN A 646 3.08 17.50 15.83
CA GLN A 646 3.50 17.13 14.47
C GLN A 646 2.29 16.98 13.53
N VAL A 647 1.29 16.20 13.91
CA VAL A 647 0.08 16.01 13.08
C VAL A 647 -0.72 17.30 12.97
N LYS A 648 -0.82 18.10 14.03
CA LYS A 648 -1.48 19.42 14.00
C LYS A 648 -0.85 20.35 12.96
N GLN A 649 0.47 20.38 12.85
CA GLN A 649 1.17 21.19 11.85
C GLN A 649 0.90 20.68 10.43
N LEU A 650 0.97 19.37 10.21
CA LEU A 650 0.67 18.77 8.92
C LEU A 650 -0.79 19.02 8.48
N LEU A 651 -1.75 18.91 9.39
CA LEU A 651 -3.15 19.26 9.12
C LEU A 651 -3.33 20.76 8.77
N GLN A 652 -2.48 21.64 9.32
CA GLN A 652 -2.50 23.06 8.92
C GLN A 652 -1.98 23.25 7.51
N VAL A 653 -0.92 22.55 7.11
CA VAL A 653 -0.43 22.56 5.72
C VAL A 653 -1.50 21.99 4.79
N GLN A 654 -2.08 20.84 5.13
CA GLN A 654 -3.16 20.23 4.35
C GLN A 654 -4.37 21.15 4.18
N LEU A 655 -4.74 21.94 5.19
CA LEU A 655 -5.81 22.92 5.07
C LEU A 655 -5.44 24.04 4.07
N ASN A 656 -4.22 24.55 4.14
CA ASN A 656 -3.75 25.59 3.21
C ASN A 656 -3.76 25.06 1.77
N ASP A 657 -3.31 23.83 1.59
CA ASP A 657 -3.28 23.16 0.29
C ASP A 657 -4.70 22.86 -0.23
N ALA A 658 -5.62 22.43 0.63
CA ALA A 658 -7.02 22.22 0.26
C ALA A 658 -7.70 23.51 -0.23
N ILE A 659 -7.40 24.63 0.42
CA ILE A 659 -7.86 25.97 -0.02
C ILE A 659 -7.24 26.33 -1.37
N TRP A 660 -5.93 26.12 -1.52
CA TRP A 660 -5.22 26.34 -2.78
C TRP A 660 -5.83 25.51 -3.92
N TRP A 661 -6.05 24.22 -3.72
CA TRP A 661 -6.68 23.33 -4.69
C TRP A 661 -8.05 23.86 -5.13
N ARG A 662 -8.93 24.15 -4.15
CA ARG A 662 -10.25 24.72 -4.40
C ARG A 662 -10.19 26.01 -5.22
N ASP A 663 -9.40 26.97 -4.76
CA ASP A 663 -9.39 28.32 -5.34
C ASP A 663 -8.77 28.31 -6.74
N ALA A 664 -7.68 27.58 -6.94
CA ALA A 664 -7.01 27.47 -8.23
C ALA A 664 -7.88 26.78 -9.28
N CYS A 665 -8.46 25.61 -8.93
CA CYS A 665 -9.30 24.86 -9.86
C CYS A 665 -10.59 25.60 -10.22
N LEU A 666 -11.31 26.15 -9.25
CA LEU A 666 -12.55 26.87 -9.53
C LEU A 666 -12.33 28.12 -10.35
N GLN A 667 -11.31 28.91 -10.10
CA GLN A 667 -11.00 30.07 -10.93
C GLN A 667 -10.64 29.66 -12.35
N TYR A 668 -9.90 28.57 -12.54
CA TYR A 668 -9.59 28.08 -13.87
C TYR A 668 -10.86 27.64 -14.60
N PHE A 669 -11.70 26.79 -14.00
CA PHE A 669 -12.95 26.33 -14.62
C PHE A 669 -13.95 27.47 -14.84
N GLN A 670 -13.92 28.53 -13.99
CA GLN A 670 -14.73 29.72 -14.19
C GLN A 670 -14.36 30.50 -15.48
N THR A 671 -13.12 30.36 -15.96
CA THR A 671 -12.75 30.96 -17.26
C THR A 671 -13.53 30.37 -18.44
N PHE A 672 -14.06 29.14 -18.29
CA PHE A 672 -14.90 28.48 -19.28
C PHE A 672 -16.39 28.65 -18.98
N SER A 673 -16.83 28.34 -17.76
CA SER A 673 -18.24 28.38 -17.37
C SER A 673 -18.83 29.80 -17.44
N LYS A 674 -18.04 30.85 -17.17
CA LYS A 674 -18.47 32.25 -17.03
C LYS A 674 -19.58 32.45 -15.97
N LEU A 675 -19.84 31.43 -15.12
CA LEU A 675 -20.87 31.53 -14.10
C LEU A 675 -20.28 32.12 -12.81
N PRO A 676 -21.06 32.92 -12.03
CA PRO A 676 -20.61 33.41 -10.76
C PRO A 676 -20.46 32.26 -9.73
N LEU A 677 -19.65 32.50 -8.72
CA LEU A 677 -19.64 31.59 -7.55
C LEU A 677 -21.02 31.64 -6.85
N PRO A 678 -21.45 30.53 -6.21
CA PRO A 678 -22.71 30.51 -5.45
C PRO A 678 -22.78 31.61 -4.38
N LYS A 679 -23.98 32.10 -4.13
CA LYS A 679 -24.19 33.16 -3.11
C LYS A 679 -23.63 32.75 -1.74
N GLY A 680 -22.79 33.59 -1.13
CA GLY A 680 -22.17 33.32 0.17
C GLY A 680 -20.98 32.34 0.12
N TYR A 681 -20.53 31.95 -1.08
CA TYR A 681 -19.35 31.13 -1.26
C TYR A 681 -18.07 31.87 -0.83
N PRO A 682 -17.09 31.22 -0.19
CA PRO A 682 -15.82 31.86 0.14
C PRO A 682 -15.11 32.37 -1.12
N LEU A 683 -14.73 33.66 -1.12
CA LEU A 683 -13.97 34.22 -2.22
C LEU A 683 -12.53 33.70 -2.22
N PRO A 684 -11.93 33.43 -3.39
CA PRO A 684 -10.51 33.09 -3.50
C PRO A 684 -9.63 34.23 -2.95
N ALA A 685 -8.55 33.84 -2.26
CA ALA A 685 -7.62 34.80 -1.67
C ALA A 685 -6.79 35.55 -2.73
N HIS A 686 -6.55 34.93 -3.88
CA HIS A 686 -5.75 35.43 -4.97
C HIS A 686 -6.45 35.20 -6.31
N ASP A 687 -6.02 35.89 -7.38
CA ASP A 687 -6.50 35.64 -8.72
C ASP A 687 -5.84 34.43 -9.38
N LEU A 688 -6.37 33.96 -10.51
CA LEU A 688 -5.83 32.83 -11.25
C LEU A 688 -4.37 32.99 -11.65
N LYS A 689 -3.95 34.21 -11.99
CA LYS A 689 -2.56 34.52 -12.39
C LYS A 689 -1.59 34.25 -11.26
N TYR A 690 -1.98 34.57 -10.02
CA TYR A 690 -1.20 34.23 -8.84
C TYR A 690 -1.00 32.70 -8.75
N TYR A 691 -2.06 31.88 -8.83
CA TYR A 691 -1.95 30.44 -8.75
C TYR A 691 -1.14 29.83 -9.89
N GLN A 692 -1.25 30.38 -11.10
CA GLN A 692 -0.44 30.00 -12.27
C GLN A 692 1.04 30.38 -12.13
N SER A 693 1.36 31.40 -11.34
CA SER A 693 2.75 31.82 -11.10
C SER A 693 3.48 30.99 -10.05
N LEU A 694 2.75 30.17 -9.25
CA LEU A 694 3.35 29.34 -8.23
C LEU A 694 4.25 28.28 -8.86
N ASN A 695 5.47 28.20 -8.34
CA ASN A 695 6.45 27.20 -8.75
C ASN A 695 6.78 26.31 -7.56
N PHE A 696 6.65 25.00 -7.75
CA PHE A 696 6.89 23.98 -6.74
C PHE A 696 8.01 23.01 -7.15
N PRO A 697 9.24 23.51 -7.38
CA PRO A 697 10.36 22.65 -7.73
C PRO A 697 10.75 21.71 -6.59
N PHE A 698 10.32 22.02 -5.37
CA PHE A 698 10.64 21.33 -4.13
C PHE A 698 9.38 20.75 -3.45
N ALA A 699 8.41 20.29 -4.22
CA ALA A 699 7.29 19.58 -3.63
C ALA A 699 7.78 18.43 -2.73
N PRO A 700 7.13 18.17 -1.59
CA PRO A 700 7.59 17.15 -0.64
C PRO A 700 7.86 15.81 -1.33
N GLY A 701 9.02 15.22 -1.06
CA GLY A 701 9.44 13.93 -1.61
C GLY A 701 9.87 13.92 -3.08
N ASN A 702 9.79 15.03 -3.79
CA ASN A 702 10.14 15.05 -5.22
C ASN A 702 11.62 15.37 -5.49
N GLY A 703 12.41 15.68 -4.50
CA GLY A 703 13.88 15.69 -4.45
C GLY A 703 14.64 16.10 -5.72
N LYS A 704 14.23 17.12 -6.44
CA LYS A 704 15.01 17.68 -7.55
C LYS A 704 15.71 18.96 -7.12
#